data_d4064b961a349e846030ed141fdf3044
#
_entry.id   d4064b961a349e846030ed141fdf3044
#
_cell.length_a   1.000
_cell.length_b   1.000
_cell.length_c   1.000
_cell.angle_alpha   90.00
_cell.angle_beta   90.00
_cell.angle_gamma   90.00
#
_symmetry.space_group_name_H-M   'P 1'
#
loop_
_entity.id
_entity.type
_entity.pdbx_description
1 polymer ?
#
loop_
_entity_poly.entity_id
_entity_poly.type
_entity_poly.pdbx_seq_one_letter_code
_entity_poly.pdbx_strand_id
1 'polypeptide(L)'
;MRDRIQFFSTYDMSISHYLQQAEEVIAKYSSGWRPNEINDVIELYNIWQFVDHGIYMKDWSDRTLQEIRRYKEPIIRFFTDIDREIWPDTYKQIEHGYRHCFWEIIDQFNITGFMTLESVKAAISENDYELIDILRRERLVRKHDQIVAQLLLENEKTAEWLLTEFVEENNLGEREHLFFPTSLTLKDREKIISDYLDTEEPNLNYVRLVIVAKKDANLRLSDEVVLKAMTVERQLNDKYFNKETGVRFKYSVRISEEPGKPLKWVDRDDEGEPVLCYSKAIMLQFKGADLLRYCRYGFEFLTRDGMVTLISKLSDSGAFERAISMQGRYSYPINMAFRYHEAISRLQMEAMQNVLESDGRCIETAIKDYYEKYLKEQYGYPSTKLSLLDNSNDWVLKCRMIAPEIDAIAKRYDQYAQRGSVNEALLQISSEQVRITGARSCNRVRYFTIKDRPGELYHLFHLLFSDQSLLSFVDPFKDKHYESFYHLLLEQEGNVQYNNYAQYQQRDIDYLIDEGYLSKDANGILFVEKKMEIGLLRHLYEYHSCPVKAYGVYGQEILQEMAGKGWVEADKYLLSKEERNYFDYYMYNTPYTNGPALRNLYMHGANANPDNVNAHKSAYFRLLVLLILELLKIEDDLIVKQIMPEADELVNDQGLINGNMLVLGKVSEVLTYSNPKALSTGGKHVLLPKKLGLEEGYVFVNTMVSSIAPAYVVKPNNLVIAEYLSLLMNSMLFRVYLNNDGSRNSMLTIERIKTLKFPYCQLEDQKALGELEHLIAHLKVKEMALTREERLQLNLFSNLRDYLCLELYQPDFKDQTGIEFISPYMTVMQSTSGDDNQRAQQLVDILLKPGNILMDNMKKARIVLSNNNEG
;
A
#
# COMPACT_ATOMS: atom_id res chain seq x y z
N MET A 1 12.52 12.82 -45.56
CA MET A 1 11.26 12.05 -45.61
C MET A 1 10.53 12.43 -44.34
N ARG A 2 9.24 12.76 -44.40
CA ARG A 2 8.46 12.92 -43.17
C ARG A 2 8.27 11.54 -42.56
N ASP A 3 8.18 11.48 -41.21
CA ASP A 3 7.82 10.27 -40.53
C ASP A 3 6.34 9.94 -40.83
N ARG A 4 6.03 8.65 -41.02
CA ARG A 4 4.64 8.23 -41.21
C ARG A 4 3.85 8.31 -39.92
N ILE A 5 2.57 8.64 -40.02
CA ILE A 5 1.66 8.81 -38.87
C ILE A 5 1.39 7.46 -38.24
N GLN A 6 1.63 7.36 -36.96
CA GLN A 6 1.35 6.16 -36.14
C GLN A 6 0.45 6.49 -34.95
N PHE A 7 -0.52 5.64 -34.71
CA PHE A 7 -1.33 5.64 -33.49
C PHE A 7 -0.83 4.52 -32.57
N PHE A 8 -0.28 4.87 -31.42
CA PHE A 8 0.18 3.88 -30.42
C PHE A 8 -0.82 3.71 -29.29
N SER A 9 -1.29 4.79 -28.68
CA SER A 9 -2.28 4.78 -27.61
C SER A 9 -2.89 6.17 -27.43
N THR A 10 -3.93 6.24 -26.59
CA THR A 10 -4.56 7.52 -26.23
C THR A 10 -3.69 8.40 -25.32
N TYR A 11 -2.62 7.85 -24.77
CA TYR A 11 -1.69 8.52 -23.83
C TYR A 11 -0.29 8.75 -24.44
N ASP A 12 -0.13 8.53 -25.75
CA ASP A 12 1.16 8.71 -26.41
C ASP A 12 1.54 10.20 -26.48
N MET A 13 2.77 10.51 -26.04
CA MET A 13 3.31 11.87 -26.07
C MET A 13 3.54 12.43 -27.48
N SER A 14 3.63 11.58 -28.49
CA SER A 14 3.80 11.98 -29.88
C SER A 14 2.50 12.40 -30.58
N ILE A 15 1.34 12.29 -29.96
CA ILE A 15 0.01 12.60 -30.52
C ILE A 15 -0.01 13.96 -31.23
N SER A 16 0.45 15.02 -30.59
CA SER A 16 0.43 16.37 -31.14
C SER A 16 1.25 16.49 -32.44
N HIS A 17 2.38 15.81 -32.49
CA HIS A 17 3.25 15.77 -33.69
C HIS A 17 2.56 15.04 -34.83
N TYR A 18 1.97 13.88 -34.59
CA TYR A 18 1.26 13.12 -35.61
C TYR A 18 -0.02 13.79 -36.10
N LEU A 19 -0.78 14.45 -35.23
CA LEU A 19 -1.97 15.20 -35.62
C LEU A 19 -1.63 16.38 -36.55
N GLN A 20 -0.51 17.08 -36.34
CA GLN A 20 -0.03 18.14 -37.23
C GLN A 20 0.33 17.56 -38.61
N GLN A 21 1.00 16.42 -38.67
CA GLN A 21 1.33 15.78 -39.94
C GLN A 21 0.09 15.21 -40.65
N ALA A 22 -0.94 14.80 -39.91
CA ALA A 22 -2.19 14.28 -40.44
C ALA A 22 -2.91 15.30 -41.33
N GLU A 23 -2.76 16.60 -41.05
CA GLU A 23 -3.39 17.67 -41.85
C GLU A 23 -2.96 17.63 -43.32
N GLU A 24 -1.69 17.33 -43.62
CA GLU A 24 -1.20 17.20 -44.98
C GLU A 24 -1.85 16.02 -45.72
N VAL A 25 -2.01 14.88 -45.03
CA VAL A 25 -2.66 13.68 -45.61
C VAL A 25 -4.15 13.92 -45.82
N ILE A 26 -4.80 14.53 -44.86
CA ILE A 26 -6.23 14.88 -44.92
C ILE A 26 -6.47 15.84 -46.11
N ALA A 27 -5.65 16.89 -46.25
CA ALA A 27 -5.75 17.82 -47.33
C ALA A 27 -5.54 17.16 -48.73
N LYS A 28 -4.54 16.26 -48.80
CA LYS A 28 -4.26 15.47 -50.00
C LYS A 28 -5.43 14.56 -50.37
N TYR A 29 -6.04 13.89 -49.36
CA TYR A 29 -7.20 13.04 -49.57
C TYR A 29 -8.44 13.84 -50.02
N SER A 30 -8.70 14.98 -49.39
CA SER A 30 -9.81 15.88 -49.72
C SER A 30 -9.66 16.51 -51.11
N SER A 31 -8.42 16.65 -51.64
CA SER A 31 -8.18 17.10 -53.00
C SER A 31 -8.38 16.04 -54.10
N GLY A 32 -8.81 14.80 -53.67
CA GLY A 32 -9.13 13.72 -54.62
C GLY A 32 -8.08 12.63 -54.74
N TRP A 33 -6.92 12.74 -54.07
CA TRP A 33 -5.96 11.64 -54.03
C TRP A 33 -6.55 10.43 -53.31
N ARG A 34 -6.25 9.25 -53.81
CA ARG A 34 -6.62 7.98 -53.19
C ARG A 34 -5.40 7.09 -53.08
N PRO A 35 -5.16 6.45 -51.90
CA PRO A 35 -4.01 5.57 -51.72
C PRO A 35 -4.18 4.29 -52.54
N ASN A 36 -3.09 3.87 -53.17
CA ASN A 36 -2.97 2.62 -53.91
C ASN A 36 -1.81 1.74 -53.41
N GLU A 37 -1.01 2.27 -52.50
CA GLU A 37 0.08 1.54 -51.84
C GLU A 37 -0.32 1.17 -50.39
N ILE A 38 0.09 -0.01 -49.95
CA ILE A 38 -0.32 -0.57 -48.65
C ILE A 38 0.07 0.38 -47.48
N ASN A 39 1.26 0.96 -47.50
CA ASN A 39 1.71 1.87 -46.45
C ASN A 39 0.88 3.14 -46.35
N ASP A 40 0.38 3.67 -47.49
CA ASP A 40 -0.49 4.85 -47.53
C ASP A 40 -1.90 4.50 -46.99
N VAL A 41 -2.37 3.27 -47.23
CA VAL A 41 -3.66 2.80 -46.70
C VAL A 41 -3.57 2.60 -45.19
N ILE A 42 -2.45 2.06 -44.69
CA ILE A 42 -2.21 1.89 -43.25
C ILE A 42 -2.04 3.27 -42.57
N GLU A 43 -1.45 4.25 -43.26
CA GLU A 43 -1.38 5.63 -42.75
C GLU A 43 -2.79 6.25 -42.57
N LEU A 44 -3.70 6.03 -43.53
CA LEU A 44 -5.12 6.42 -43.33
C LEU A 44 -5.79 5.69 -42.19
N TYR A 45 -5.43 4.43 -41.95
CA TYR A 45 -5.95 3.67 -40.80
C TYR A 45 -5.50 4.29 -39.49
N ASN A 46 -4.23 4.67 -39.35
CA ASN A 46 -3.73 5.34 -38.15
C ASN A 46 -4.39 6.71 -37.93
N ILE A 47 -4.65 7.49 -38.99
CA ILE A 47 -5.42 8.75 -38.89
C ILE A 47 -6.87 8.47 -38.42
N TRP A 48 -7.49 7.44 -38.97
CA TRP A 48 -8.83 7.01 -38.56
C TRP A 48 -8.87 6.60 -37.08
N GLN A 49 -7.87 5.87 -36.62
CA GLN A 49 -7.73 5.44 -35.20
C GLN A 49 -7.74 6.65 -34.25
N PHE A 50 -7.00 7.71 -34.53
CA PHE A 50 -7.03 8.91 -33.69
C PHE A 50 -8.46 9.44 -33.52
N VAL A 51 -9.21 9.60 -34.61
CA VAL A 51 -10.56 10.15 -34.57
C VAL A 51 -11.55 9.16 -33.95
N ASP A 52 -11.39 7.85 -34.14
CA ASP A 52 -12.25 6.81 -33.56
C ASP A 52 -12.10 6.76 -32.03
N HIS A 53 -10.90 7.06 -31.51
CA HIS A 53 -10.63 7.20 -30.07
C HIS A 53 -10.87 8.60 -29.50
N GLY A 54 -11.52 9.50 -30.28
CA GLY A 54 -11.87 10.83 -29.81
C GLY A 54 -10.71 11.84 -29.77
N ILE A 55 -9.58 11.53 -30.42
CA ILE A 55 -8.39 12.37 -30.46
C ILE A 55 -8.31 13.13 -31.80
N TYR A 56 -8.41 14.44 -31.73
CA TYR A 56 -8.35 15.32 -32.94
C TYR A 56 -7.99 16.74 -32.55
N MET A 57 -7.57 17.54 -33.52
CA MET A 57 -7.27 18.96 -33.31
C MET A 57 -8.56 19.76 -33.09
N LYS A 58 -8.54 20.73 -32.17
CA LYS A 58 -9.72 21.58 -31.83
C LYS A 58 -10.28 22.37 -33.01
N ASP A 59 -9.46 22.68 -34.00
CA ASP A 59 -9.82 23.46 -35.20
C ASP A 59 -10.31 22.58 -36.35
N TRP A 60 -10.29 21.24 -36.24
CA TRP A 60 -10.88 20.37 -37.22
C TRP A 60 -12.41 20.49 -37.25
N SER A 61 -12.95 20.79 -38.45
CA SER A 61 -14.39 20.91 -38.63
C SER A 61 -15.12 19.57 -38.54
N ASP A 62 -16.40 19.60 -38.17
CA ASP A 62 -17.27 18.39 -38.20
C ASP A 62 -17.25 17.70 -39.58
N ARG A 63 -17.13 18.47 -40.65
CA ARG A 63 -17.00 17.92 -42.00
C ARG A 63 -15.71 17.11 -42.15
N THR A 64 -14.60 17.62 -41.65
CA THR A 64 -13.30 16.92 -41.66
C THR A 64 -13.37 15.63 -40.85
N LEU A 65 -13.94 15.68 -39.64
CA LEU A 65 -14.11 14.49 -38.80
C LEU A 65 -15.00 13.43 -39.47
N GLN A 66 -16.09 13.84 -40.13
CA GLN A 66 -16.94 12.92 -40.88
C GLN A 66 -16.20 12.32 -42.11
N GLU A 67 -15.35 13.06 -42.77
CA GLU A 67 -14.53 12.55 -43.89
C GLU A 67 -13.54 11.50 -43.39
N ILE A 68 -12.83 11.75 -42.27
CA ILE A 68 -11.88 10.81 -41.65
C ILE A 68 -12.60 9.53 -41.24
N ARG A 69 -13.78 9.61 -40.61
CA ARG A 69 -14.58 8.44 -40.25
C ARG A 69 -14.92 7.55 -41.46
N ARG A 70 -15.01 8.12 -42.67
CA ARG A 70 -15.27 7.37 -43.91
C ARG A 70 -14.01 6.68 -44.46
N TYR A 71 -12.79 6.96 -43.96
CA TYR A 71 -11.58 6.28 -44.38
C TYR A 71 -11.66 4.76 -44.17
N LYS A 72 -12.50 4.30 -43.24
CA LYS A 72 -12.83 2.88 -43.07
C LYS A 72 -13.24 2.18 -44.38
N GLU A 73 -14.01 2.84 -45.26
CA GLU A 73 -14.51 2.23 -46.50
C GLU A 73 -13.39 1.89 -47.50
N PRO A 74 -12.49 2.83 -47.88
CA PRO A 74 -11.37 2.50 -48.76
C PRO A 74 -10.36 1.53 -48.14
N ILE A 75 -10.16 1.59 -46.82
CA ILE A 75 -9.29 0.64 -46.12
C ILE A 75 -9.85 -0.79 -46.24
N ILE A 76 -11.11 -1.03 -45.92
CA ILE A 76 -11.76 -2.34 -46.04
C ILE A 76 -11.70 -2.84 -47.47
N ARG A 77 -12.01 -1.98 -48.47
CA ARG A 77 -11.96 -2.33 -49.88
C ARG A 77 -10.57 -2.79 -50.27
N PHE A 78 -9.53 -2.03 -49.93
CA PHE A 78 -8.15 -2.36 -50.30
C PHE A 78 -7.75 -3.74 -49.77
N PHE A 79 -7.99 -4.01 -48.48
CA PHE A 79 -7.63 -5.29 -47.84
C PHE A 79 -8.53 -6.45 -48.30
N THR A 80 -9.76 -6.20 -48.73
CA THR A 80 -10.65 -7.23 -49.29
C THR A 80 -10.23 -7.63 -50.69
N ASP A 81 -9.69 -6.69 -51.46
CA ASP A 81 -9.28 -6.88 -52.85
C ASP A 81 -7.85 -7.40 -52.99
N ILE A 82 -7.14 -7.64 -51.89
CA ILE A 82 -5.78 -8.24 -51.89
C ILE A 82 -5.85 -9.67 -52.49
N ASP A 83 -5.03 -9.88 -53.52
CA ASP A 83 -4.88 -11.19 -54.16
C ASP A 83 -4.31 -12.22 -53.18
N ARG A 84 -4.93 -13.42 -53.18
CA ARG A 84 -4.57 -14.53 -52.24
C ARG A 84 -3.19 -15.14 -52.48
N GLU A 85 -2.68 -15.02 -53.68
CA GLU A 85 -1.35 -15.56 -54.04
C GLU A 85 -0.25 -14.53 -53.76
N ILE A 86 -0.56 -13.21 -53.87
CA ILE A 86 0.40 -12.10 -53.85
C ILE A 86 0.46 -11.43 -52.47
N TRP A 87 -0.50 -11.67 -51.55
CA TRP A 87 -0.54 -10.97 -50.28
C TRP A 87 0.73 -11.11 -49.44
N PRO A 88 1.49 -12.25 -49.42
CA PRO A 88 2.74 -12.33 -48.66
C PRO A 88 3.79 -11.32 -49.16
N ASP A 89 3.88 -11.10 -50.49
CA ASP A 89 4.80 -10.13 -51.09
C ASP A 89 4.32 -8.69 -50.79
N THR A 90 3.01 -8.46 -50.79
CA THR A 90 2.42 -7.17 -50.36
C THR A 90 2.71 -6.87 -48.89
N TYR A 91 2.62 -7.89 -48.01
CA TYR A 91 2.95 -7.77 -46.63
C TYR A 91 4.43 -7.40 -46.38
N LYS A 92 5.36 -8.00 -47.15
CA LYS A 92 6.79 -7.65 -47.06
C LYS A 92 7.13 -6.23 -47.48
N GLN A 93 6.25 -5.58 -48.27
CA GLN A 93 6.41 -4.15 -48.65
C GLN A 93 5.99 -3.18 -47.55
N ILE A 94 5.35 -3.69 -46.45
CA ILE A 94 4.94 -2.86 -45.32
C ILE A 94 6.18 -2.43 -44.56
N GLU A 95 6.27 -1.11 -44.31
CA GLU A 95 7.29 -0.56 -43.42
C GLU A 95 7.24 -1.20 -42.06
N HIS A 96 8.39 -1.51 -41.45
CA HIS A 96 8.50 -2.30 -40.20
C HIS A 96 7.58 -1.76 -39.12
N GLY A 97 7.48 -0.44 -38.95
CA GLY A 97 6.60 0.19 -37.96
C GLY A 97 5.10 -0.01 -38.17
N TYR A 98 4.69 -0.45 -39.38
CA TYR A 98 3.29 -0.65 -39.76
C TYR A 98 2.84 -2.10 -39.82
N ARG A 99 3.73 -3.07 -39.66
CA ARG A 99 3.39 -4.50 -39.81
C ARG A 99 2.33 -4.97 -38.79
N HIS A 100 2.40 -4.49 -37.56
CA HIS A 100 1.37 -4.79 -36.55
C HIS A 100 -0.02 -4.29 -36.97
N CYS A 101 -0.12 -3.14 -37.64
CA CYS A 101 -1.39 -2.60 -38.13
C CYS A 101 -2.05 -3.49 -39.19
N PHE A 102 -1.27 -4.24 -39.97
CA PHE A 102 -1.84 -5.20 -40.92
C PHE A 102 -2.69 -6.25 -40.21
N TRP A 103 -2.14 -6.89 -39.18
CA TRP A 103 -2.85 -7.90 -38.42
C TRP A 103 -4.04 -7.33 -37.66
N GLU A 104 -3.92 -6.09 -37.22
CA GLU A 104 -5.02 -5.38 -36.57
C GLU A 104 -6.18 -5.09 -37.53
N ILE A 105 -5.89 -4.58 -38.71
CA ILE A 105 -6.89 -4.27 -39.74
C ILE A 105 -7.65 -5.54 -40.14
N ILE A 106 -6.94 -6.62 -40.45
CA ILE A 106 -7.59 -7.84 -40.91
C ILE A 106 -8.42 -8.52 -39.78
N ASP A 107 -8.02 -8.41 -38.52
CA ASP A 107 -8.80 -8.88 -37.37
C ASP A 107 -10.03 -7.98 -37.17
N GLN A 108 -9.85 -6.68 -37.06
CA GLN A 108 -10.90 -5.71 -36.78
C GLN A 108 -12.02 -5.76 -37.81
N PHE A 109 -11.68 -5.89 -39.09
CA PHE A 109 -12.63 -5.94 -40.22
C PHE A 109 -12.97 -7.36 -40.66
N ASN A 110 -12.45 -8.40 -39.98
CA ASN A 110 -12.69 -9.83 -40.25
C ASN A 110 -12.31 -10.24 -41.70
N ILE A 111 -11.23 -9.70 -42.25
CA ILE A 111 -10.74 -9.93 -43.62
C ILE A 111 -9.65 -11.01 -43.56
N THR A 112 -10.02 -12.28 -43.38
CA THR A 112 -9.03 -13.36 -43.16
C THR A 112 -9.15 -14.51 -44.16
N GLY A 113 -9.98 -14.37 -45.20
CA GLY A 113 -10.29 -15.45 -46.15
C GLY A 113 -9.15 -15.93 -47.02
N PHE A 114 -8.04 -15.18 -47.10
CA PHE A 114 -6.86 -15.46 -47.86
C PHE A 114 -5.75 -16.22 -47.10
N MET A 115 -5.88 -16.40 -45.77
CA MET A 115 -4.84 -16.99 -44.92
C MET A 115 -4.77 -18.52 -45.07
N THR A 116 -3.60 -19.03 -45.50
CA THR A 116 -3.22 -20.43 -45.41
C THR A 116 -1.92 -20.56 -44.64
N LEU A 117 -1.57 -21.76 -44.17
CA LEU A 117 -0.34 -22.01 -43.44
C LEU A 117 0.89 -21.58 -44.22
N GLU A 118 0.96 -21.95 -45.51
CA GLU A 118 2.08 -21.64 -46.42
C GLU A 118 2.19 -20.12 -46.66
N SER A 119 1.04 -19.45 -46.85
CA SER A 119 1.04 -18.00 -47.12
C SER A 119 1.42 -17.20 -45.88
N VAL A 120 0.97 -17.62 -44.66
CA VAL A 120 1.41 -16.95 -43.43
C VAL A 120 2.90 -17.17 -43.17
N LYS A 121 3.42 -18.40 -43.34
CA LYS A 121 4.85 -18.68 -43.29
C LYS A 121 5.66 -17.82 -44.24
N ALA A 122 5.20 -17.69 -45.47
CA ALA A 122 5.86 -16.87 -46.48
C ALA A 122 5.86 -15.38 -46.11
N ALA A 123 4.80 -14.87 -45.51
CA ALA A 123 4.68 -13.48 -45.07
C ALA A 123 5.66 -13.15 -43.94
N ILE A 124 5.68 -13.95 -42.87
CA ILE A 124 6.48 -13.69 -41.64
C ILE A 124 7.89 -14.32 -41.71
N SER A 125 8.32 -14.87 -42.84
CA SER A 125 9.59 -15.64 -42.99
C SER A 125 10.86 -14.89 -42.61
N GLU A 126 10.82 -13.56 -42.59
CA GLU A 126 11.99 -12.71 -42.31
C GLU A 126 12.12 -12.35 -40.82
N ASN A 127 11.05 -12.51 -40.05
CA ASN A 127 11.04 -12.11 -38.63
C ASN A 127 10.03 -12.92 -37.83
N ASP A 128 10.51 -13.89 -37.08
CA ASP A 128 9.67 -14.76 -36.22
C ASP A 128 8.90 -13.99 -35.14
N TYR A 129 9.35 -12.81 -34.74
CA TYR A 129 8.65 -11.96 -33.77
C TYR A 129 7.29 -11.47 -34.27
N GLU A 130 7.05 -11.44 -35.59
CA GLU A 130 5.77 -10.97 -36.13
C GLU A 130 4.60 -11.93 -35.80
N LEU A 131 4.88 -13.18 -35.43
CA LEU A 131 3.85 -14.10 -34.94
C LEU A 131 3.17 -13.60 -33.66
N ILE A 132 3.85 -12.80 -32.85
CA ILE A 132 3.27 -12.22 -31.62
C ILE A 132 2.10 -11.28 -31.96
N ASP A 133 2.16 -10.57 -33.08
CA ASP A 133 1.08 -9.67 -33.49
C ASP A 133 -0.21 -10.43 -33.84
N ILE A 134 -0.06 -11.66 -34.35
CA ILE A 134 -1.19 -12.58 -34.55
C ILE A 134 -1.74 -13.04 -33.20
N LEU A 135 -0.87 -13.42 -32.26
CA LEU A 135 -1.27 -13.89 -30.93
C LEU A 135 -2.02 -12.83 -30.10
N ARG A 136 -1.81 -11.54 -30.35
CA ARG A 136 -2.56 -10.45 -29.74
C ARG A 136 -4.01 -10.35 -30.23
N ARG A 137 -4.41 -11.09 -31.28
CA ARG A 137 -5.70 -11.00 -31.95
C ARG A 137 -6.54 -12.25 -31.71
N GLU A 138 -7.37 -12.24 -30.69
CA GLU A 138 -8.17 -13.39 -30.27
C GLU A 138 -8.97 -14.01 -31.41
N ARG A 139 -9.63 -13.18 -32.26
CA ARG A 139 -10.45 -13.66 -33.38
C ARG A 139 -9.63 -14.40 -34.43
N LEU A 140 -8.44 -13.88 -34.76
CA LEU A 140 -7.51 -14.52 -35.72
C LEU A 140 -7.07 -15.88 -35.20
N VAL A 141 -6.62 -15.95 -33.95
CA VAL A 141 -6.17 -17.18 -33.32
C VAL A 141 -7.28 -18.23 -33.29
N ARG A 142 -8.50 -17.84 -32.86
CA ARG A 142 -9.64 -18.78 -32.81
C ARG A 142 -10.09 -19.25 -34.19
N LYS A 143 -10.10 -18.38 -35.19
CA LYS A 143 -10.55 -18.69 -36.54
C LYS A 143 -9.55 -19.56 -37.29
N HIS A 144 -8.25 -19.36 -37.06
CA HIS A 144 -7.15 -20.07 -37.71
C HIS A 144 -6.38 -20.96 -36.73
N ASP A 145 -7.09 -21.57 -35.75
CA ASP A 145 -6.56 -22.32 -34.62
C ASP A 145 -5.46 -23.35 -35.02
N GLN A 146 -5.70 -24.17 -36.03
CA GLN A 146 -4.72 -25.18 -36.49
C GLN A 146 -3.49 -24.57 -37.18
N ILE A 147 -3.68 -23.50 -37.96
CA ILE A 147 -2.57 -22.78 -38.62
C ILE A 147 -1.65 -22.18 -37.57
N VAL A 148 -2.23 -21.47 -36.60
CA VAL A 148 -1.47 -20.82 -35.52
C VAL A 148 -0.78 -21.83 -34.63
N ALA A 149 -1.45 -22.98 -34.32
CA ALA A 149 -0.84 -24.04 -33.53
C ALA A 149 0.39 -24.61 -34.20
N GLN A 150 0.33 -24.84 -35.52
CA GLN A 150 1.46 -25.40 -36.26
C GLN A 150 2.62 -24.38 -36.37
N LEU A 151 2.32 -23.11 -36.56
CA LEU A 151 3.34 -22.05 -36.53
C LEU A 151 4.06 -22.00 -35.16
N LEU A 152 3.30 -22.11 -34.07
CA LEU A 152 3.86 -22.13 -32.71
C LEU A 152 4.72 -23.35 -32.40
N LEU A 153 4.37 -24.53 -32.93
CA LEU A 153 5.17 -25.75 -32.76
C LEU A 153 6.55 -25.65 -33.43
N GLU A 154 6.67 -24.84 -34.49
CA GLU A 154 7.90 -24.70 -35.27
C GLU A 154 8.74 -23.46 -34.84
N ASN A 155 8.21 -22.57 -34.00
CA ASN A 155 8.86 -21.33 -33.62
C ASN A 155 9.58 -21.46 -32.26
N GLU A 156 10.87 -21.13 -32.25
CA GLU A 156 11.74 -21.23 -31.07
C GLU A 156 11.32 -20.28 -29.92
N LYS A 157 10.62 -19.18 -30.21
CA LYS A 157 10.17 -18.20 -29.22
C LYS A 157 8.85 -18.57 -28.53
N THR A 158 8.17 -19.61 -28.96
CA THR A 158 6.88 -20.01 -28.40
C THR A 158 6.95 -20.27 -26.91
N ALA A 159 8.04 -20.87 -26.43
CA ALA A 159 8.24 -21.10 -24.99
C ALA A 159 8.23 -19.78 -24.21
N GLU A 160 8.93 -18.76 -24.71
CA GLU A 160 8.99 -17.44 -24.09
C GLU A 160 7.60 -16.79 -24.06
N TRP A 161 6.82 -16.84 -25.13
CA TRP A 161 5.46 -16.29 -25.19
C TRP A 161 4.49 -17.01 -24.25
N LEU A 162 4.56 -18.35 -24.17
CA LEU A 162 3.77 -19.13 -23.21
C LEU A 162 4.07 -18.74 -21.77
N LEU A 163 5.35 -18.65 -21.42
CA LEU A 163 5.79 -18.25 -20.07
C LEU A 163 5.39 -16.80 -19.77
N THR A 164 5.53 -15.95 -20.76
CA THR A 164 5.12 -14.55 -20.71
C THR A 164 3.63 -14.42 -20.39
N GLU A 165 2.73 -15.12 -21.10
CA GLU A 165 1.29 -14.98 -20.90
C GLU A 165 0.81 -15.64 -19.60
N PHE A 166 1.28 -16.85 -19.31
CA PHE A 166 0.70 -17.66 -18.24
C PHE A 166 1.44 -17.52 -16.91
N VAL A 167 2.72 -17.17 -16.90
CA VAL A 167 3.56 -17.20 -15.70
C VAL A 167 4.07 -15.85 -15.29
N GLU A 168 4.45 -14.98 -16.23
CA GLU A 168 5.00 -13.67 -15.91
C GLU A 168 3.94 -12.75 -15.29
N GLU A 169 4.31 -12.09 -14.20
CA GLU A 169 3.51 -11.03 -13.57
C GLU A 169 3.80 -9.69 -14.25
N ASN A 170 2.76 -9.04 -14.76
CA ASN A 170 2.91 -7.73 -15.37
C ASN A 170 2.85 -6.61 -14.32
N ASN A 171 4.00 -6.06 -13.97
CA ASN A 171 4.12 -4.95 -13.03
C ASN A 171 4.19 -3.56 -13.68
N LEU A 172 4.24 -3.48 -15.03
CA LEU A 172 4.51 -2.23 -15.77
C LEU A 172 3.27 -1.58 -16.40
N GLY A 173 2.09 -2.11 -16.18
CA GLY A 173 0.85 -1.54 -16.73
C GLY A 173 -0.04 -2.56 -17.44
N GLU A 174 -1.02 -2.10 -18.22
CA GLU A 174 -1.86 -2.97 -19.02
C GLU A 174 -1.03 -3.60 -20.15
N ARG A 175 -0.87 -4.91 -20.06
CA ARG A 175 -0.23 -5.71 -21.09
C ARG A 175 -1.27 -6.25 -22.04
N GLU A 176 -1.01 -6.18 -23.34
CA GLU A 176 -1.82 -6.90 -24.32
C GLU A 176 -1.71 -8.41 -24.09
N HIS A 177 -2.86 -9.07 -23.93
CA HIS A 177 -2.95 -10.51 -23.77
C HIS A 177 -2.53 -11.25 -25.04
N LEU A 178 -1.85 -12.39 -24.87
CA LEU A 178 -1.54 -13.33 -25.93
C LEU A 178 -2.56 -14.46 -25.93
N PHE A 179 -3.23 -14.67 -27.05
CA PHE A 179 -4.21 -15.72 -27.20
C PHE A 179 -3.55 -16.94 -27.86
N PHE A 180 -3.77 -18.12 -27.29
CA PHE A 180 -3.21 -19.37 -27.78
C PHE A 180 -4.30 -20.27 -28.35
N PRO A 181 -4.01 -21.00 -29.48
CA PRO A 181 -4.97 -21.90 -30.08
C PRO A 181 -5.31 -23.08 -29.14
N THR A 182 -6.55 -23.53 -29.22
CA THR A 182 -7.04 -24.65 -28.40
C THR A 182 -6.45 -26.01 -28.86
N SER A 183 -6.04 -26.11 -30.11
CA SER A 183 -5.34 -27.28 -30.67
C SER A 183 -3.90 -27.44 -30.16
N LEU A 184 -3.30 -26.40 -29.58
CA LEU A 184 -2.01 -26.48 -28.88
C LEU A 184 -2.23 -27.09 -27.48
N THR A 185 -2.10 -28.41 -27.37
CA THR A 185 -2.41 -29.16 -26.14
C THR A 185 -1.40 -28.86 -25.01
N LEU A 186 -1.79 -29.23 -23.77
CA LEU A 186 -0.89 -29.08 -22.61
C LEU A 186 0.41 -29.89 -22.78
N LYS A 187 0.35 -31.07 -23.45
CA LYS A 187 1.56 -31.86 -23.76
C LYS A 187 2.46 -31.15 -24.75
N ASP A 188 1.88 -30.51 -25.75
CA ASP A 188 2.66 -29.73 -26.72
C ASP A 188 3.35 -28.54 -26.03
N ARG A 189 2.64 -27.83 -25.16
CA ARG A 189 3.20 -26.72 -24.36
C ARG A 189 4.34 -27.16 -23.46
N GLU A 190 4.17 -28.28 -22.74
CA GLU A 190 5.24 -28.85 -21.90
C GLU A 190 6.45 -29.26 -22.75
N LYS A 191 6.23 -29.89 -23.91
CA LYS A 191 7.30 -30.27 -24.84
C LYS A 191 8.05 -29.04 -25.35
N ILE A 192 7.35 -28.02 -25.80
CA ILE A 192 7.97 -26.75 -26.27
C ILE A 192 8.86 -26.16 -25.19
N ILE A 193 8.40 -26.13 -23.94
CA ILE A 193 9.18 -25.61 -22.81
C ILE A 193 10.38 -26.53 -22.53
N SER A 194 10.21 -27.85 -22.58
CA SER A 194 11.32 -28.76 -22.39
C SER A 194 12.38 -28.65 -23.48
N ASP A 195 11.96 -28.50 -24.76
CA ASP A 195 12.86 -28.34 -25.90
C ASP A 195 13.62 -27.00 -25.82
N TYR A 196 12.95 -25.93 -25.34
CA TYR A 196 13.57 -24.63 -25.08
C TYR A 196 14.70 -24.71 -24.04
N LEU A 197 14.55 -25.52 -23.02
CA LEU A 197 15.59 -25.73 -22.00
C LEU A 197 16.82 -26.51 -22.56
N ASP A 198 16.70 -27.17 -23.71
CA ASP A 198 17.80 -27.84 -24.39
C ASP A 198 18.52 -26.96 -25.42
N THR A 199 18.05 -25.73 -25.66
CA THR A 199 18.73 -24.77 -26.55
C THR A 199 20.10 -24.40 -26.01
N GLU A 200 21.02 -23.96 -26.86
CA GLU A 200 22.41 -23.66 -26.47
C GLU A 200 22.49 -22.52 -25.45
N GLU A 201 21.65 -21.50 -25.56
CA GLU A 201 21.62 -20.34 -24.68
C GLU A 201 20.19 -19.91 -24.34
N PRO A 202 19.45 -20.66 -23.49
CA PRO A 202 18.14 -20.24 -23.05
C PRO A 202 18.24 -19.00 -22.15
N ASN A 203 17.30 -18.09 -22.27
CA ASN A 203 17.30 -16.86 -21.45
C ASN A 203 17.03 -17.19 -19.99
N LEU A 204 17.96 -16.82 -19.11
CA LEU A 204 17.92 -17.11 -17.66
C LEU A 204 16.62 -16.65 -16.98
N ASN A 205 16.03 -15.54 -17.42
CA ASN A 205 14.78 -15.05 -16.84
C ASN A 205 13.61 -16.02 -17.15
N TYR A 206 13.51 -16.50 -18.38
CA TYR A 206 12.48 -17.48 -18.74
C TYR A 206 12.73 -18.85 -18.10
N VAL A 207 13.98 -19.28 -17.96
CA VAL A 207 14.31 -20.49 -17.20
C VAL A 207 13.80 -20.38 -15.75
N ARG A 208 13.94 -19.23 -15.12
CA ARG A 208 13.40 -18.96 -13.77
C ARG A 208 11.88 -18.98 -13.74
N LEU A 209 11.21 -18.48 -14.78
CA LEU A 209 9.76 -18.59 -14.89
C LEU A 209 9.29 -20.04 -14.98
N VAL A 210 10.02 -20.93 -15.68
CA VAL A 210 9.71 -22.36 -15.71
C VAL A 210 9.72 -22.97 -14.31
N ILE A 211 10.72 -22.65 -13.50
CA ILE A 211 10.86 -23.18 -12.13
C ILE A 211 9.65 -22.82 -11.27
N VAL A 212 9.11 -21.61 -11.40
CA VAL A 212 7.98 -21.14 -10.61
C VAL A 212 6.61 -21.52 -11.21
N ALA A 213 6.58 -21.92 -12.47
CA ALA A 213 5.36 -22.27 -13.20
C ALA A 213 4.73 -23.62 -12.80
N LYS A 214 5.36 -24.39 -11.92
CA LYS A 214 4.92 -25.75 -11.55
C LYS A 214 3.42 -25.88 -11.25
N LYS A 215 2.79 -24.84 -10.74
CA LYS A 215 1.37 -24.86 -10.32
C LYS A 215 0.42 -24.26 -11.35
N ASP A 216 0.93 -23.77 -12.47
CA ASP A 216 0.06 -23.16 -13.48
C ASP A 216 -0.82 -24.20 -14.17
N ALA A 217 -2.14 -23.96 -14.21
CA ALA A 217 -3.10 -24.86 -14.79
C ALA A 217 -3.03 -24.94 -16.33
N ASN A 218 -2.52 -23.88 -16.97
CA ASN A 218 -2.43 -23.77 -18.43
C ASN A 218 -1.15 -24.39 -19.00
N LEU A 219 -0.14 -24.66 -18.14
CA LEU A 219 1.12 -25.28 -18.56
C LEU A 219 1.25 -26.73 -18.04
N ARG A 220 0.87 -26.97 -16.77
CA ARG A 220 0.93 -28.28 -16.08
C ARG A 220 2.28 -28.98 -16.24
N LEU A 221 3.35 -28.26 -15.95
CA LEU A 221 4.71 -28.79 -16.07
C LEU A 221 4.97 -29.94 -15.09
N SER A 222 5.62 -31.03 -15.58
CA SER A 222 6.06 -32.11 -14.74
C SER A 222 7.25 -31.73 -13.85
N ASP A 223 7.47 -32.54 -12.78
CA ASP A 223 8.63 -32.34 -11.90
C ASP A 223 9.95 -32.51 -12.66
N GLU A 224 9.97 -33.34 -13.73
CA GLU A 224 11.14 -33.58 -14.58
C GLU A 224 11.55 -32.28 -15.31
N VAL A 225 10.60 -31.56 -15.92
CA VAL A 225 10.86 -30.32 -16.62
C VAL A 225 11.33 -29.24 -15.63
N VAL A 226 10.73 -29.18 -14.44
CA VAL A 226 11.14 -28.22 -13.40
C VAL A 226 12.56 -28.51 -12.89
N LEU A 227 12.91 -29.79 -12.65
CA LEU A 227 14.27 -30.20 -12.25
C LEU A 227 15.30 -29.90 -13.33
N LYS A 228 14.93 -30.08 -14.60
CA LYS A 228 15.75 -29.71 -15.76
C LYS A 228 16.01 -28.20 -15.74
N ALA A 229 14.97 -27.39 -15.57
CA ALA A 229 15.10 -25.93 -15.48
C ALA A 229 16.01 -25.48 -14.32
N MET A 230 15.90 -26.11 -13.14
CA MET A 230 16.79 -25.82 -12.00
C MET A 230 18.27 -26.18 -12.32
N THR A 231 18.50 -27.23 -13.10
CA THR A 231 19.84 -27.62 -13.52
C THR A 231 20.43 -26.62 -14.51
N VAL A 232 19.62 -26.20 -15.50
CA VAL A 232 19.99 -25.18 -16.49
C VAL A 232 20.24 -23.83 -15.81
N GLU A 233 19.37 -23.44 -14.87
CA GLU A 233 19.57 -22.21 -14.10
C GLU A 233 20.93 -22.18 -13.38
N ARG A 234 21.29 -23.27 -12.73
CA ARG A 234 22.59 -23.38 -12.05
C ARG A 234 23.75 -23.21 -13.03
N GLN A 235 23.70 -23.89 -14.18
CA GLN A 235 24.74 -23.79 -15.21
C GLN A 235 24.89 -22.37 -15.76
N LEU A 236 23.74 -21.71 -16.03
CA LEU A 236 23.73 -20.33 -16.52
C LEU A 236 24.22 -19.33 -15.46
N ASN A 237 23.81 -19.52 -14.20
CA ASN A 237 24.32 -18.69 -13.10
C ASN A 237 25.84 -18.83 -12.93
N ASP A 238 26.40 -20.06 -13.00
CA ASP A 238 27.85 -20.30 -12.94
C ASP A 238 28.57 -19.68 -14.15
N LYS A 239 27.92 -19.66 -15.33
CA LYS A 239 28.46 -19.05 -16.55
C LYS A 239 28.48 -17.52 -16.47
N TYR A 240 27.38 -16.88 -16.07
CA TYR A 240 27.21 -15.42 -16.14
C TYR A 240 27.69 -14.69 -14.88
N PHE A 241 27.56 -15.30 -13.69
CA PHE A 241 27.88 -14.69 -12.40
C PHE A 241 29.08 -15.33 -11.72
N ASN A 242 30.14 -15.54 -12.47
CA ASN A 242 31.39 -16.02 -11.93
C ASN A 242 32.04 -14.95 -11.00
N LYS A 243 33.09 -15.34 -10.26
CA LYS A 243 33.74 -14.49 -9.26
C LYS A 243 34.35 -13.19 -9.83
N GLU A 244 34.57 -13.12 -11.14
CA GLU A 244 35.27 -12.01 -11.80
C GLU A 244 34.31 -10.95 -12.36
N THR A 245 33.05 -11.32 -12.70
CA THR A 245 32.07 -10.43 -13.37
C THR A 245 30.92 -9.99 -12.48
N GLY A 246 30.74 -10.61 -11.31
CA GLY A 246 29.59 -10.32 -10.43
C GLY A 246 29.82 -9.09 -9.55
N VAL A 247 28.82 -8.21 -9.46
CA VAL A 247 28.78 -7.14 -8.44
C VAL A 247 28.54 -7.79 -7.07
N ARG A 248 29.45 -7.58 -6.13
CA ARG A 248 29.31 -8.10 -4.76
C ARG A 248 28.82 -7.00 -3.84
N PHE A 249 27.71 -7.25 -3.18
CA PHE A 249 27.27 -6.41 -2.09
C PHE A 249 27.78 -6.98 -0.76
N LYS A 250 28.47 -6.14 0.01
CA LYS A 250 28.98 -6.49 1.34
C LYS A 250 28.02 -5.91 2.38
N TYR A 251 27.43 -6.78 3.17
CA TYR A 251 26.55 -6.40 4.27
C TYR A 251 27.26 -6.66 5.58
N SER A 252 27.37 -5.66 6.45
CA SER A 252 28.07 -5.78 7.72
C SER A 252 27.26 -5.18 8.87
N VAL A 253 27.21 -5.92 9.98
CA VAL A 253 26.68 -5.43 11.25
C VAL A 253 27.81 -5.50 12.28
N ARG A 254 28.06 -4.40 13.00
CA ARG A 254 29.08 -4.28 14.03
C ARG A 254 28.44 -3.94 15.37
N ILE A 255 28.85 -4.65 16.41
CA ILE A 255 28.53 -4.28 17.78
C ILE A 255 29.72 -3.54 18.38
N SER A 256 29.48 -2.32 18.83
CA SER A 256 30.51 -1.50 19.47
C SER A 256 30.44 -1.60 21.00
N GLU A 257 31.58 -1.75 21.62
CA GLU A 257 31.73 -1.72 23.07
C GLU A 257 32.08 -0.31 23.58
N GLU A 258 32.29 0.67 22.70
CA GLU A 258 32.65 2.04 23.06
C GLU A 258 31.50 2.71 23.84
N PRO A 259 31.79 3.32 25.00
CA PRO A 259 30.78 4.02 25.79
C PRO A 259 30.33 5.33 25.08
N GLY A 260 29.06 5.70 25.29
CA GLY A 260 28.52 6.97 24.78
C GLY A 260 28.12 6.98 23.30
N LYS A 261 28.25 5.86 22.59
CA LYS A 261 27.73 5.73 21.23
C LYS A 261 26.18 5.69 21.22
N PRO A 262 25.53 6.22 20.17
CA PRO A 262 24.08 6.16 20.04
C PRO A 262 23.59 4.70 19.90
N LEU A 263 22.27 4.51 19.98
CA LEU A 263 21.66 3.20 19.80
C LEU A 263 22.10 2.53 18.49
N LYS A 264 22.15 3.32 17.42
CA LYS A 264 22.45 2.90 16.04
C LYS A 264 23.14 4.03 15.29
N TRP A 265 24.14 3.69 14.45
CA TRP A 265 24.74 4.61 13.48
C TRP A 265 25.32 3.83 12.30
N VAL A 266 25.62 4.53 11.22
CA VAL A 266 26.34 3.97 10.06
C VAL A 266 27.78 4.41 10.13
N ASP A 267 28.71 3.47 10.01
CA ASP A 267 30.15 3.66 9.90
C ASP A 267 30.62 3.14 8.52
N ARG A 268 31.93 3.25 8.25
CA ARG A 268 32.54 2.65 7.06
C ARG A 268 33.61 1.65 7.47
N ASP A 269 33.76 0.59 6.70
CA ASP A 269 34.87 -0.34 6.87
C ASP A 269 36.14 0.18 6.16
N ASP A 270 37.21 -0.61 6.22
CA ASP A 270 38.54 -0.25 5.62
C ASP A 270 38.48 -0.14 4.09
N GLU A 271 37.44 -0.73 3.44
CA GLU A 271 37.18 -0.66 2.02
C GLU A 271 36.24 0.48 1.65
N GLY A 272 35.74 1.23 2.66
CA GLY A 272 34.81 2.35 2.48
C GLY A 272 33.34 1.94 2.43
N GLU A 273 33.01 0.64 2.59
CA GLU A 273 31.66 0.10 2.56
C GLU A 273 30.89 0.43 3.84
N PRO A 274 29.56 0.65 3.74
CA PRO A 274 28.74 0.99 4.90
C PRO A 274 28.60 -0.18 5.87
N VAL A 275 28.81 0.09 7.15
CA VAL A 275 28.65 -0.85 8.26
C VAL A 275 27.60 -0.34 9.21
N LEU A 276 26.56 -1.13 9.46
CA LEU A 276 25.53 -0.80 10.42
C LEU A 276 25.99 -1.14 11.83
N CYS A 277 26.13 -0.14 12.69
CA CYS A 277 26.71 -0.27 14.02
C CYS A 277 25.65 -0.12 15.12
N TYR A 278 25.80 -0.90 16.19
CA TYR A 278 24.94 -0.86 17.38
C TYR A 278 25.77 -0.80 18.66
N SER A 279 25.25 -0.09 19.69
CA SER A 279 25.89 -0.02 21.01
C SER A 279 25.55 -1.24 21.85
N LYS A 280 26.60 -2.03 22.24
CA LYS A 280 26.43 -3.16 23.18
C LYS A 280 25.87 -2.71 24.53
N ALA A 281 26.38 -1.59 25.03
CA ALA A 281 25.95 -1.06 26.32
C ALA A 281 24.46 -0.70 26.36
N ILE A 282 23.94 -0.11 25.29
CA ILE A 282 22.50 0.20 25.17
C ILE A 282 21.69 -1.08 24.97
N MET A 283 22.11 -2.01 24.12
CA MET A 283 21.44 -3.29 23.90
C MET A 283 21.25 -4.08 25.20
N LEU A 284 22.27 -4.10 26.06
CA LEU A 284 22.24 -4.83 27.33
C LEU A 284 21.34 -4.17 28.42
N GLN A 285 20.93 -2.90 28.23
CA GLN A 285 19.96 -2.25 29.11
C GLN A 285 18.54 -2.84 28.98
N PHE A 286 18.20 -3.35 27.78
CA PHE A 286 16.92 -3.97 27.53
C PHE A 286 16.87 -5.38 28.14
N LYS A 287 15.86 -5.68 28.94
CA LYS A 287 15.70 -6.96 29.66
C LYS A 287 14.29 -7.52 29.47
N GLY A 288 14.17 -8.84 29.54
CA GLY A 288 12.88 -9.51 29.42
C GLY A 288 12.09 -9.07 28.17
N ALA A 289 10.85 -8.68 28.38
CA ALA A 289 9.97 -8.23 27.31
C ALA A 289 10.46 -7.00 26.52
N ASP A 290 11.21 -6.10 27.15
CA ASP A 290 11.71 -4.89 26.49
C ASP A 290 12.72 -5.21 25.38
N LEU A 291 13.32 -6.39 25.38
CA LEU A 291 14.23 -6.81 24.32
C LEU A 291 13.54 -6.91 22.95
N LEU A 292 12.26 -7.29 22.90
CA LEU A 292 11.49 -7.30 21.65
C LEU A 292 11.22 -5.88 21.16
N ARG A 293 11.07 -4.92 22.09
CA ARG A 293 10.99 -3.49 21.74
C ARG A 293 12.28 -2.98 21.12
N TYR A 294 13.44 -3.50 21.56
CA TYR A 294 14.71 -3.21 20.87
C TYR A 294 14.67 -3.66 19.40
N CYS A 295 14.11 -4.83 19.09
CA CYS A 295 13.93 -5.28 17.70
C CYS A 295 13.02 -4.32 16.92
N ARG A 296 11.98 -3.78 17.56
CA ARG A 296 11.07 -2.80 16.94
C ARG A 296 11.77 -1.49 16.60
N TYR A 297 12.48 -0.90 17.55
CA TYR A 297 13.01 0.47 17.45
C TYR A 297 14.50 0.52 17.07
N GLY A 298 15.32 -0.38 17.59
CA GLY A 298 16.74 -0.45 17.30
C GLY A 298 17.04 -1.09 15.95
N PHE A 299 16.35 -2.19 15.65
CA PHE A 299 16.46 -2.86 14.36
C PHE A 299 15.44 -2.36 13.33
N GLU A 300 14.48 -1.55 13.77
CA GLU A 300 13.46 -0.97 12.91
C GLU A 300 12.64 -2.01 12.14
N PHE A 301 12.29 -3.14 12.78
CA PHE A 301 11.50 -4.19 12.12
C PHE A 301 10.08 -3.76 11.80
N LEU A 302 9.56 -2.77 12.51
CA LEU A 302 8.30 -2.11 12.18
C LEU A 302 8.50 -0.62 11.97
N THR A 303 7.72 -0.04 11.08
CA THR A 303 7.61 1.41 10.94
C THR A 303 6.95 2.04 12.17
N ARG A 304 6.90 3.36 12.21
CA ARG A 304 6.23 4.12 13.29
C ARG A 304 4.74 3.81 13.39
N ASP A 305 4.08 3.55 12.27
CA ASP A 305 2.66 3.19 12.15
C ASP A 305 2.39 1.69 12.14
N GLY A 306 3.40 0.89 12.46
CA GLY A 306 3.27 -0.54 12.72
C GLY A 306 3.33 -1.43 11.49
N MET A 307 3.78 -0.95 10.33
CA MET A 307 4.02 -1.78 9.14
C MET A 307 5.36 -2.49 9.22
N VAL A 308 5.44 -3.72 8.71
CA VAL A 308 6.70 -4.47 8.64
C VAL A 308 7.62 -3.85 7.58
N THR A 309 8.83 -3.48 7.96
CA THR A 309 9.82 -2.86 7.05
C THR A 309 10.53 -3.87 6.16
N LEU A 310 10.52 -5.15 6.55
CA LEU A 310 11.28 -6.23 5.91
C LEU A 310 10.59 -6.80 4.66
N ILE A 311 9.39 -6.35 4.34
CA ILE A 311 8.67 -6.78 3.13
C ILE A 311 9.35 -6.27 1.87
N SER A 312 9.12 -6.96 0.76
CA SER A 312 9.51 -6.44 -0.55
C SER A 312 8.49 -5.37 -0.99
N LYS A 313 8.99 -4.20 -1.35
CA LYS A 313 8.16 -3.10 -1.86
C LYS A 313 8.53 -2.83 -3.31
N LEU A 314 7.51 -2.64 -4.15
CA LEU A 314 7.73 -2.27 -5.55
C LEU A 314 8.37 -0.88 -5.68
N SER A 315 8.04 0.02 -4.75
CA SER A 315 8.63 1.36 -4.66
C SER A 315 10.14 1.38 -4.43
N ASP A 316 10.70 0.30 -3.83
CA ASP A 316 12.13 0.19 -3.58
C ASP A 316 12.92 -0.29 -4.81
N SER A 317 12.23 -0.73 -5.88
CA SER A 317 12.86 -1.13 -7.13
C SER A 317 13.01 0.06 -8.06
N GLY A 318 14.24 0.39 -8.47
CA GLY A 318 14.48 1.41 -9.49
C GLY A 318 13.96 0.99 -10.87
N ALA A 319 13.79 1.96 -11.78
CA ALA A 319 13.27 1.71 -13.12
C ALA A 319 14.07 0.65 -13.88
N PHE A 320 15.40 0.71 -13.80
CA PHE A 320 16.27 -0.28 -14.43
C PHE A 320 16.06 -1.69 -13.89
N GLU A 321 15.97 -1.85 -12.56
CA GLU A 321 15.70 -3.15 -11.95
C GLU A 321 14.34 -3.70 -12.38
N ARG A 322 13.30 -2.86 -12.42
CA ARG A 322 11.96 -3.24 -12.90
C ARG A 322 11.95 -3.66 -14.37
N ALA A 323 12.75 -3.01 -15.19
CA ALA A 323 12.82 -3.29 -16.62
C ALA A 323 13.55 -4.61 -16.95
N ILE A 324 14.55 -5.00 -16.15
CA ILE A 324 15.35 -6.21 -16.40
C ILE A 324 14.91 -7.43 -15.60
N SER A 325 14.10 -7.27 -14.55
CA SER A 325 13.64 -8.37 -13.71
C SER A 325 12.28 -8.88 -14.15
N MET A 326 12.25 -10.10 -14.67
CA MET A 326 10.98 -10.81 -14.92
C MET A 326 10.53 -11.51 -13.63
N GLN A 327 9.30 -11.25 -13.21
CA GLN A 327 8.69 -11.87 -12.04
C GLN A 327 7.57 -12.83 -12.47
N GLY A 328 7.50 -13.99 -11.84
CA GLY A 328 6.39 -14.91 -12.04
C GLY A 328 5.23 -14.61 -11.09
N ARG A 329 3.98 -14.84 -11.53
CA ARG A 329 2.75 -14.72 -10.72
C ARG A 329 2.80 -15.56 -9.43
N TYR A 330 3.58 -16.63 -9.46
CA TYR A 330 3.80 -17.53 -8.32
C TYR A 330 5.11 -17.24 -7.59
N SER A 331 5.72 -16.10 -7.84
CA SER A 331 6.96 -15.67 -7.20
C SER A 331 6.69 -14.49 -6.27
N TYR A 332 7.20 -14.59 -5.05
CA TYR A 332 7.34 -13.41 -4.21
C TYR A 332 8.38 -12.48 -4.84
N PRO A 333 8.11 -11.18 -4.96
CA PRO A 333 9.06 -10.25 -5.58
C PRO A 333 10.32 -10.12 -4.72
N ILE A 334 11.49 -10.31 -5.33
CA ILE A 334 12.79 -10.25 -4.68
C ILE A 334 13.63 -9.19 -5.37
N ASN A 335 13.58 -7.96 -4.86
CA ASN A 335 14.42 -6.86 -5.32
C ASN A 335 15.71 -6.72 -4.48
N MET A 336 16.58 -5.80 -4.86
CA MET A 336 17.85 -5.56 -4.17
C MET A 336 17.66 -5.08 -2.73
N ALA A 337 16.69 -4.21 -2.50
CA ALA A 337 16.35 -3.72 -1.17
C ALA A 337 15.85 -4.86 -0.26
N PHE A 338 15.00 -5.74 -0.78
CA PHE A 338 14.56 -6.93 -0.04
C PHE A 338 15.74 -7.84 0.33
N ARG A 339 16.67 -8.10 -0.60
CA ARG A 339 17.88 -8.89 -0.31
C ARG A 339 18.75 -8.25 0.77
N TYR A 340 18.86 -6.92 0.74
CA TYR A 340 19.54 -6.16 1.79
C TYR A 340 18.84 -6.33 3.14
N HIS A 341 17.54 -6.10 3.23
CA HIS A 341 16.76 -6.26 4.47
C HIS A 341 16.84 -7.69 5.01
N GLU A 342 16.79 -8.69 4.11
CA GLU A 342 16.94 -10.08 4.46
C GLU A 342 18.28 -10.39 5.12
N ALA A 343 19.36 -9.94 4.49
CA ALA A 343 20.72 -10.17 5.00
C ALA A 343 20.96 -9.43 6.33
N ILE A 344 20.58 -8.15 6.41
CA ILE A 344 20.79 -7.31 7.59
C ILE A 344 19.95 -7.81 8.77
N SER A 345 18.67 -8.13 8.61
CA SER A 345 17.84 -8.59 9.72
C SER A 345 18.36 -9.89 10.34
N ARG A 346 18.89 -10.80 9.51
CA ARG A 346 19.56 -12.02 9.98
C ARG A 346 20.84 -11.71 10.77
N LEU A 347 21.68 -10.84 10.24
CA LEU A 347 22.92 -10.42 10.92
C LEU A 347 22.65 -9.67 12.24
N GLN A 348 21.62 -8.84 12.29
CA GLN A 348 21.17 -8.16 13.50
C GLN A 348 20.76 -9.17 14.59
N MET A 349 19.98 -10.19 14.23
CA MET A 349 19.55 -11.23 15.17
C MET A 349 20.73 -12.08 15.64
N GLU A 350 21.62 -12.46 14.75
CA GLU A 350 22.84 -13.20 15.11
C GLU A 350 23.74 -12.38 16.05
N ALA A 351 23.94 -11.10 15.74
CA ALA A 351 24.70 -10.18 16.59
C ALA A 351 24.06 -9.99 17.97
N MET A 352 22.74 -9.83 18.04
CA MET A 352 21.99 -9.74 19.31
C MET A 352 22.16 -11.01 20.13
N GLN A 353 21.99 -12.19 19.52
CA GLN A 353 22.18 -13.47 20.20
C GLN A 353 23.58 -13.57 20.82
N ASN A 354 24.64 -13.24 20.07
CA ASN A 354 26.03 -13.26 20.55
C ASN A 354 26.24 -12.30 21.74
N VAL A 355 25.65 -11.10 21.69
CA VAL A 355 25.71 -10.12 22.79
C VAL A 355 25.03 -10.66 24.04
N LEU A 356 23.84 -11.23 23.90
CA LEU A 356 23.08 -11.78 25.01
C LEU A 356 23.78 -12.99 25.63
N GLU A 357 24.31 -13.90 24.83
CA GLU A 357 25.11 -15.03 25.29
C GLU A 357 26.34 -14.60 26.09
N SER A 358 27.03 -13.52 25.65
CA SER A 358 28.17 -12.95 26.40
C SER A 358 27.78 -12.42 27.80
N ASP A 359 26.49 -12.13 28.02
CA ASP A 359 25.90 -11.66 29.29
C ASP A 359 25.12 -12.78 30.02
N GLY A 360 25.24 -14.03 29.58
CA GLY A 360 24.54 -15.18 30.18
C GLY A 360 23.04 -15.20 29.92
N ARG A 361 22.55 -14.46 28.95
CA ARG A 361 21.15 -14.37 28.54
C ARG A 361 20.92 -15.04 27.18
N CYS A 362 19.68 -15.35 26.87
CA CYS A 362 19.28 -15.76 25.52
C CYS A 362 17.99 -15.11 25.09
N ILE A 363 17.79 -14.98 23.78
CA ILE A 363 16.63 -14.29 23.23
C ILE A 363 15.36 -15.13 23.38
N GLU A 364 15.47 -16.45 23.38
CA GLU A 364 14.35 -17.37 23.55
C GLU A 364 13.65 -17.17 24.91
N THR A 365 14.42 -16.91 25.96
CA THR A 365 13.86 -16.57 27.29
C THR A 365 13.11 -15.24 27.26
N ALA A 366 13.66 -14.23 26.56
CA ALA A 366 12.98 -12.95 26.42
C ALA A 366 11.66 -13.06 25.63
N ILE A 367 11.62 -13.88 24.59
CA ILE A 367 10.41 -14.17 23.82
C ILE A 367 9.36 -14.88 24.67
N LYS A 368 9.76 -15.87 25.50
CA LYS A 368 8.88 -16.54 26.43
C LYS A 368 8.30 -15.55 27.46
N ASP A 369 9.15 -14.73 28.09
CA ASP A 369 8.69 -13.70 29.04
C ASP A 369 7.74 -12.70 28.39
N TYR A 370 7.99 -12.31 27.13
CA TYR A 370 7.12 -11.40 26.38
C TYR A 370 5.75 -12.03 26.13
N TYR A 371 5.70 -13.23 25.56
CA TYR A 371 4.45 -13.88 25.19
C TYR A 371 3.67 -14.37 26.43
N GLU A 372 4.36 -15.12 27.35
CA GLU A 372 3.71 -15.82 28.44
C GLU A 372 3.29 -14.90 29.61
N LYS A 373 4.05 -13.81 29.85
CA LYS A 373 3.83 -12.90 30.97
C LYS A 373 3.40 -11.51 30.50
N TYR A 374 4.23 -10.83 29.71
CA TYR A 374 4.03 -9.43 29.37
C TYR A 374 2.69 -9.17 28.64
N LEU A 375 2.37 -9.92 27.57
CA LEU A 375 1.11 -9.74 26.84
C LEU A 375 -0.12 -10.03 27.74
N LYS A 376 0.01 -10.97 28.68
CA LYS A 376 -1.05 -11.27 29.65
C LYS A 376 -1.23 -10.17 30.70
N GLU A 377 -0.13 -9.69 31.26
CA GLU A 377 -0.16 -8.68 32.33
C GLU A 377 -0.58 -7.30 31.80
N GLN A 378 -0.13 -6.93 30.60
CA GLN A 378 -0.40 -5.60 30.02
C GLN A 378 -1.74 -5.51 29.29
N TYR A 379 -2.14 -6.57 28.60
CA TYR A 379 -3.30 -6.54 27.70
C TYR A 379 -4.39 -7.56 28.05
N GLY A 380 -4.20 -8.37 29.11
CA GLY A 380 -5.14 -9.44 29.45
C GLY A 380 -5.20 -10.58 28.41
N TYR A 381 -4.25 -10.62 27.47
CA TYR A 381 -4.23 -11.65 26.44
C TYR A 381 -3.96 -13.04 27.05
N PRO A 382 -4.82 -14.05 26.81
CA PRO A 382 -4.72 -15.38 27.45
C PRO A 382 -3.66 -16.23 26.73
N SER A 383 -2.39 -15.84 26.86
CA SER A 383 -1.24 -16.59 26.33
C SER A 383 -0.98 -17.89 27.07
N THR A 384 -0.25 -18.81 26.43
CA THR A 384 0.21 -20.07 27.00
C THR A 384 1.73 -20.16 27.04
N LYS A 385 2.27 -21.30 27.51
CA LYS A 385 3.71 -21.56 27.44
C LYS A 385 4.18 -21.80 26.00
N LEU A 386 5.33 -21.25 25.64
CA LEU A 386 6.01 -21.47 24.37
C LEU A 386 7.07 -22.58 24.47
N SER A 387 7.08 -23.45 23.47
CA SER A 387 8.06 -24.55 23.37
C SER A 387 9.29 -24.11 22.57
N LEU A 388 10.14 -23.29 23.15
CA LEU A 388 11.40 -22.87 22.56
C LEU A 388 12.57 -23.49 23.30
N LEU A 389 13.62 -23.88 22.55
CA LEU A 389 14.83 -24.47 23.10
C LEU A 389 15.86 -23.38 23.41
N ASP A 390 16.15 -23.24 24.72
CA ASP A 390 17.18 -22.36 25.20
C ASP A 390 18.55 -23.09 25.11
N ASN A 391 19.61 -22.36 24.77
CA ASN A 391 21.00 -22.84 24.85
C ASN A 391 21.33 -24.17 24.12
N SER A 392 20.62 -24.49 23.05
CA SER A 392 20.91 -25.64 22.23
C SER A 392 21.69 -25.28 20.98
N ASN A 393 22.68 -26.09 20.61
CA ASN A 393 23.39 -25.97 19.32
C ASN A 393 22.79 -26.85 18.22
N ASP A 394 21.69 -27.55 18.48
CA ASP A 394 20.95 -28.30 17.46
C ASP A 394 19.98 -27.38 16.71
N TRP A 395 20.47 -26.79 15.63
CA TRP A 395 19.72 -25.86 14.80
C TRP A 395 18.51 -26.50 14.13
N VAL A 396 18.59 -27.78 13.76
CA VAL A 396 17.46 -28.53 13.18
C VAL A 396 16.32 -28.66 14.18
N LEU A 397 16.67 -29.05 15.43
CA LEU A 397 15.69 -29.17 16.48
C LEU A 397 15.09 -27.83 16.87
N LYS A 398 15.90 -26.77 16.95
CA LYS A 398 15.41 -25.38 17.16
C LYS A 398 14.40 -24.95 16.07
N CYS A 399 14.70 -25.22 14.79
CA CYS A 399 13.77 -24.93 13.70
C CYS A 399 12.48 -25.73 13.80
N ARG A 400 12.56 -27.03 14.16
CA ARG A 400 11.41 -27.90 14.35
C ARG A 400 10.50 -27.47 15.49
N MET A 401 11.03 -26.82 16.51
CA MET A 401 10.25 -26.31 17.63
C MET A 401 9.60 -24.98 17.31
N ILE A 402 10.34 -24.03 16.72
CA ILE A 402 9.82 -22.68 16.49
C ILE A 402 8.79 -22.62 15.35
N ALA A 403 8.93 -23.39 14.29
CA ALA A 403 8.05 -23.32 13.12
C ALA A 403 6.57 -23.63 13.44
N PRO A 404 6.21 -24.64 14.26
CA PRO A 404 4.82 -24.87 14.66
C PRO A 404 4.29 -23.85 15.68
N GLU A 405 5.14 -23.23 16.48
CA GLU A 405 4.71 -22.23 17.47
C GLU A 405 4.13 -20.99 16.81
N ILE A 406 4.65 -20.55 15.67
CA ILE A 406 4.09 -19.46 14.88
C ILE A 406 2.62 -19.76 14.52
N ASP A 407 2.33 -20.94 13.98
CA ASP A 407 0.95 -21.34 13.64
C ASP A 407 0.07 -21.49 14.92
N ALA A 408 0.62 -21.96 16.01
CA ALA A 408 -0.10 -22.16 17.28
C ALA A 408 -0.48 -20.81 17.93
N ILE A 409 0.43 -19.84 17.92
CA ILE A 409 0.18 -18.47 18.38
C ILE A 409 -0.90 -17.81 17.51
N ALA A 410 -0.76 -17.92 16.18
CA ALA A 410 -1.73 -17.37 15.22
C ALA A 410 -3.14 -17.92 15.44
N LYS A 411 -3.27 -19.24 15.63
CA LYS A 411 -4.55 -19.92 15.87
C LYS A 411 -5.20 -19.44 17.18
N ARG A 412 -4.40 -19.32 18.24
CA ARG A 412 -4.87 -18.80 19.54
C ARG A 412 -5.30 -17.35 19.43
N TYR A 413 -4.51 -16.54 18.72
CA TYR A 413 -4.82 -15.13 18.52
C TYR A 413 -6.09 -14.92 17.68
N ASP A 414 -6.26 -15.68 16.60
CA ASP A 414 -7.47 -15.61 15.76
C ASP A 414 -8.73 -15.93 16.57
N GLN A 415 -8.68 -16.93 17.46
CA GLN A 415 -9.82 -17.23 18.34
C GLN A 415 -10.09 -16.07 19.32
N TYR A 416 -9.05 -15.51 19.91
CA TYR A 416 -9.18 -14.37 20.82
C TYR A 416 -9.73 -13.13 20.08
N ALA A 417 -9.25 -12.87 18.90
CA ALA A 417 -9.70 -11.74 18.07
C ALA A 417 -11.19 -11.81 17.74
N GLN A 418 -11.69 -13.03 17.49
CA GLN A 418 -13.10 -13.24 17.16
C GLN A 418 -14.06 -13.21 18.36
N ARG A 419 -13.59 -13.65 19.56
CA ARG A 419 -14.46 -13.94 20.69
C ARG A 419 -14.12 -13.17 21.96
N GLY A 420 -13.05 -12.42 21.97
CA GLY A 420 -12.52 -11.78 23.18
C GLY A 420 -11.95 -12.76 24.22
N SER A 421 -12.01 -14.08 23.97
CA SER A 421 -11.57 -15.13 24.88
C SER A 421 -11.01 -16.32 24.12
N VAL A 422 -10.26 -17.17 24.82
CA VAL A 422 -9.71 -18.42 24.25
C VAL A 422 -10.33 -19.63 24.94
N ASN A 423 -10.85 -20.55 24.17
CA ASN A 423 -11.37 -21.82 24.64
C ASN A 423 -10.39 -22.94 24.27
N GLU A 424 -9.68 -23.47 25.26
CA GLU A 424 -8.64 -24.50 25.06
C GLU A 424 -9.18 -25.80 24.45
N ALA A 425 -10.38 -26.24 24.86
CA ALA A 425 -10.99 -27.43 24.29
C ALA A 425 -11.29 -27.26 22.79
N LEU A 426 -11.76 -26.09 22.41
CA LEU A 426 -12.02 -25.78 21.00
C LEU A 426 -10.73 -25.74 20.18
N LEU A 427 -9.65 -25.20 20.72
CA LEU A 427 -8.34 -25.20 20.07
C LEU A 427 -7.82 -26.62 19.81
N GLN A 428 -8.08 -27.55 20.74
CA GLN A 428 -7.65 -28.95 20.62
C GLN A 428 -8.48 -29.75 19.62
N ILE A 429 -9.78 -29.46 19.50
CA ILE A 429 -10.69 -30.19 18.61
C ILE A 429 -10.61 -29.66 17.17
N SER A 430 -10.35 -28.37 17.00
CA SER A 430 -10.34 -27.74 15.68
C SER A 430 -9.20 -28.30 14.84
N SER A 431 -9.56 -29.02 13.76
CA SER A 431 -8.61 -29.53 12.76
C SER A 431 -8.17 -28.45 11.75
N GLU A 432 -8.82 -27.29 11.72
CA GLU A 432 -8.44 -26.21 10.82
C GLU A 432 -7.08 -25.63 11.20
N GLN A 433 -6.17 -25.63 10.24
CA GLN A 433 -4.90 -24.95 10.36
C GLN A 433 -5.12 -23.46 10.09
N VAL A 434 -5.10 -22.67 11.14
CA VAL A 434 -5.04 -21.20 10.97
C VAL A 434 -3.57 -20.84 10.77
N ARG A 435 -3.23 -20.39 9.59
CA ARG A 435 -1.92 -19.80 9.29
C ARG A 435 -1.89 -18.38 9.85
N ILE A 436 -0.73 -17.87 10.21
CA ILE A 436 -0.57 -16.46 10.59
C ILE A 436 -1.14 -15.50 9.52
N THR A 437 -1.03 -15.86 8.27
CA THR A 437 -1.56 -15.09 7.13
C THR A 437 -3.10 -15.07 7.06
N GLY A 438 -3.78 -15.95 7.82
CA GLY A 438 -5.24 -15.98 7.96
C GLY A 438 -5.76 -15.47 9.30
N ALA A 439 -4.87 -15.12 10.23
CA ALA A 439 -5.26 -14.64 11.55
C ALA A 439 -5.94 -13.26 11.45
N ARG A 440 -7.10 -13.11 12.11
CA ARG A 440 -7.87 -11.86 12.13
C ARG A 440 -7.33 -10.89 13.17
N SER A 441 -7.59 -9.62 12.95
CA SER A 441 -7.38 -8.55 13.92
C SER A 441 -8.54 -8.51 14.93
N CYS A 442 -8.25 -8.03 16.14
CA CYS A 442 -9.26 -7.63 17.11
C CYS A 442 -10.09 -6.41 16.66
N ASN A 443 -9.67 -5.71 15.62
CA ASN A 443 -10.33 -4.54 15.07
C ASN A 443 -11.09 -4.92 13.80
N ARG A 444 -12.33 -4.41 13.63
CA ARG A 444 -13.20 -4.74 12.46
C ARG A 444 -12.54 -4.40 11.14
N VAL A 445 -11.90 -3.23 11.07
CA VAL A 445 -11.10 -2.78 9.95
C VAL A 445 -9.70 -2.44 10.47
N ARG A 446 -8.72 -3.23 10.09
CA ARG A 446 -7.32 -3.02 10.49
C ARG A 446 -6.57 -2.20 9.47
N TYR A 447 -6.80 -2.48 8.18
CA TYR A 447 -6.17 -1.81 7.06
C TYR A 447 -7.19 -1.46 5.98
N PHE A 448 -6.86 -0.46 5.16
CA PHE A 448 -7.37 -0.33 3.81
C PHE A 448 -6.28 -0.77 2.83
N THR A 449 -6.60 -1.68 1.93
CA THR A 449 -5.67 -2.29 0.97
C THR A 449 -6.09 -1.93 -0.45
N ILE A 450 -5.14 -1.69 -1.35
CA ILE A 450 -5.43 -1.36 -2.75
C ILE A 450 -6.19 -2.51 -3.41
N LYS A 451 -7.28 -2.15 -4.14
CA LYS A 451 -8.14 -3.06 -4.85
C LYS A 451 -7.82 -3.05 -6.34
N ASP A 452 -7.55 -4.23 -6.91
CA ASP A 452 -7.49 -4.51 -8.37
C ASP A 452 -6.89 -3.43 -9.28
N ARG A 453 -5.81 -2.76 -8.85
CA ARG A 453 -5.07 -1.73 -9.62
C ARG A 453 -5.97 -0.64 -10.24
N PRO A 454 -6.66 0.21 -9.48
CA PRO A 454 -7.47 1.29 -10.02
C PRO A 454 -6.62 2.26 -10.86
N GLY A 455 -6.96 2.46 -12.14
CA GLY A 455 -6.15 3.25 -13.09
C GLY A 455 -5.87 4.67 -12.61
N GLU A 456 -6.88 5.37 -12.05
CA GLU A 456 -6.72 6.72 -11.48
C GLU A 456 -5.72 6.77 -10.32
N LEU A 457 -5.78 5.80 -9.41
CA LEU A 457 -4.85 5.71 -8.28
C LEU A 457 -3.41 5.50 -8.75
N TYR A 458 -3.20 4.60 -9.71
CA TYR A 458 -1.87 4.35 -10.28
C TYR A 458 -1.36 5.52 -11.11
N HIS A 459 -2.24 6.26 -11.76
CA HIS A 459 -1.87 7.51 -12.44
C HIS A 459 -1.36 8.56 -11.44
N LEU A 460 -2.05 8.75 -10.32
CA LEU A 460 -1.59 9.63 -9.23
C LEU A 460 -0.25 9.16 -8.64
N PHE A 461 -0.07 7.85 -8.43
CA PHE A 461 1.19 7.28 -7.98
C PHE A 461 2.33 7.59 -8.96
N HIS A 462 2.07 7.43 -10.26
CA HIS A 462 3.06 7.73 -11.28
C HIS A 462 3.44 9.21 -11.25
N LEU A 463 2.47 10.12 -11.25
CA LEU A 463 2.74 11.55 -11.28
C LEU A 463 3.48 12.04 -10.02
N LEU A 464 3.05 11.60 -8.83
CA LEU A 464 3.52 12.15 -7.56
C LEU A 464 4.77 11.45 -7.02
N PHE A 465 4.85 10.11 -7.12
CA PHE A 465 5.83 9.32 -6.36
C PHE A 465 6.79 8.49 -7.22
N SER A 466 6.51 8.30 -8.51
CA SER A 466 7.40 7.52 -9.38
C SER A 466 8.69 8.27 -9.70
N ASP A 467 9.81 7.55 -9.69
CA ASP A 467 11.11 7.98 -10.22
C ASP A 467 11.11 8.21 -11.75
N GLN A 468 10.04 7.76 -12.43
CA GLN A 468 9.82 7.91 -13.87
C GLN A 468 8.89 9.08 -14.21
N SER A 469 8.41 9.83 -13.21
CA SER A 469 7.59 11.01 -13.46
C SER A 469 8.40 12.11 -14.15
N LEU A 470 7.96 12.51 -15.34
CA LEU A 470 8.59 13.63 -16.07
C LEU A 470 8.49 14.95 -15.31
N LEU A 471 7.59 15.07 -14.33
CA LEU A 471 7.42 16.26 -13.51
C LEU A 471 8.60 16.50 -12.54
N SER A 472 9.43 15.48 -12.30
CA SER A 472 10.66 15.61 -11.49
C SER A 472 11.79 16.28 -12.26
N PHE A 473 11.72 16.34 -13.58
CA PHE A 473 12.77 16.85 -14.47
C PHE A 473 12.37 18.21 -15.04
N VAL A 474 12.74 19.28 -14.35
CA VAL A 474 12.39 20.64 -14.75
C VAL A 474 13.55 21.61 -14.53
N ASP A 475 13.76 22.54 -15.46
CA ASP A 475 14.62 23.69 -15.22
C ASP A 475 13.99 24.63 -14.14
N PRO A 476 14.71 25.16 -13.16
CA PRO A 476 16.18 25.17 -13.01
C PRO A 476 16.76 24.01 -12.15
N PHE A 477 15.99 22.96 -11.84
CA PHE A 477 16.39 21.92 -10.90
C PHE A 477 16.99 20.66 -11.53
N LYS A 478 17.20 20.63 -12.84
CA LYS A 478 17.64 19.46 -13.63
C LYS A 478 19.00 18.87 -13.19
N ASP A 479 19.87 19.68 -12.60
CA ASP A 479 21.19 19.23 -12.15
C ASP A 479 21.15 18.51 -10.81
N LYS A 480 19.99 18.50 -10.13
CA LYS A 480 19.76 17.84 -8.85
C LYS A 480 18.79 16.67 -9.06
N HIS A 481 19.18 15.50 -8.61
CA HIS A 481 18.29 14.32 -8.68
C HIS A 481 17.27 14.35 -7.55
N TYR A 482 15.99 14.29 -7.88
CA TYR A 482 14.88 14.12 -6.94
C TYR A 482 14.26 12.74 -7.16
N GLU A 483 14.00 12.04 -6.07
CA GLU A 483 13.40 10.69 -6.10
C GLU A 483 12.00 10.68 -6.72
N SER A 484 11.27 11.81 -6.61
CA SER A 484 9.93 11.96 -7.17
C SER A 484 9.53 13.43 -7.30
N PHE A 485 8.45 13.71 -8.02
CA PHE A 485 7.89 15.05 -8.12
C PHE A 485 7.43 15.60 -6.75
N TYR A 486 6.83 14.76 -5.92
CA TYR A 486 6.45 15.16 -4.57
C TYR A 486 7.66 15.55 -3.72
N HIS A 487 8.78 14.83 -3.85
CA HIS A 487 10.04 15.17 -3.17
C HIS A 487 10.60 16.52 -3.65
N LEU A 488 10.56 16.77 -4.96
CA LEU A 488 10.92 18.09 -5.53
C LEU A 488 10.06 19.21 -4.93
N LEU A 489 8.73 19.04 -4.87
CA LEU A 489 7.81 20.05 -4.33
C LEU A 489 8.08 20.35 -2.84
N LEU A 490 8.44 19.33 -2.05
CA LEU A 490 8.76 19.51 -0.63
C LEU A 490 10.10 20.20 -0.41
N GLU A 491 11.16 19.80 -1.13
CA GLU A 491 12.49 20.40 -0.97
C GLU A 491 12.58 21.82 -1.54
N GLN A 492 11.80 22.11 -2.57
CA GLN A 492 11.79 23.40 -3.28
C GLN A 492 10.47 24.14 -3.05
N GLU A 493 9.87 24.00 -1.86
CA GLU A 493 8.62 24.67 -1.51
C GLU A 493 8.70 26.18 -1.81
N GLY A 494 7.74 26.69 -2.62
CA GLY A 494 7.69 28.08 -3.03
C GLY A 494 8.62 28.49 -4.18
N ASN A 495 9.40 27.56 -4.75
CA ASN A 495 10.33 27.85 -5.86
C ASN A 495 9.95 27.15 -7.18
N VAL A 496 9.05 26.17 -7.15
CA VAL A 496 8.64 25.42 -8.34
C VAL A 496 7.59 26.22 -9.11
N GLN A 497 7.89 26.54 -10.36
CA GLN A 497 7.04 27.41 -11.19
C GLN A 497 6.43 26.63 -12.36
N TYR A 498 5.12 26.78 -12.54
CA TYR A 498 4.35 26.19 -13.63
C TYR A 498 4.94 26.50 -15.04
N ASN A 499 5.40 27.73 -15.23
CA ASN A 499 5.95 28.18 -16.53
C ASN A 499 7.30 27.55 -16.89
N ASN A 500 7.98 26.90 -15.94
CA ASN A 500 9.22 26.19 -16.22
C ASN A 500 8.99 24.83 -16.87
N TYR A 501 7.74 24.35 -16.85
CA TYR A 501 7.35 23.09 -17.44
C TYR A 501 6.97 23.24 -18.92
N ALA A 502 7.36 22.27 -19.75
CA ALA A 502 6.94 22.18 -21.13
C ALA A 502 5.42 21.90 -21.23
N GLN A 503 4.81 22.24 -22.36
CA GLN A 503 3.36 22.15 -22.54
C GLN A 503 2.79 20.74 -22.29
N TYR A 504 3.55 19.68 -22.62
CA TYR A 504 3.14 18.31 -22.36
C TYR A 504 3.15 17.97 -20.86
N GLN A 505 4.10 18.52 -20.09
CA GLN A 505 4.17 18.37 -18.63
C GLN A 505 3.12 19.22 -17.92
N GLN A 506 2.80 20.40 -18.45
CA GLN A 506 1.76 21.29 -17.90
C GLN A 506 0.40 20.63 -17.86
N ARG A 507 0.08 19.75 -18.82
CA ARG A 507 -1.15 18.95 -18.83
C ARG A 507 -1.30 18.11 -17.55
N ASP A 508 -0.23 17.46 -17.12
CA ASP A 508 -0.22 16.61 -15.92
C ASP A 508 -0.29 17.46 -14.64
N ILE A 509 0.31 18.64 -14.66
CA ILE A 509 0.17 19.62 -13.56
C ILE A 509 -1.26 20.15 -13.51
N ASP A 510 -1.87 20.49 -14.64
CA ASP A 510 -3.26 20.95 -14.71
C ASP A 510 -4.21 19.86 -14.18
N TYR A 511 -3.99 18.58 -14.51
CA TYR A 511 -4.73 17.46 -13.94
C TYR A 511 -4.62 17.44 -12.40
N LEU A 512 -3.42 17.59 -11.84
CA LEU A 512 -3.23 17.64 -10.38
C LEU A 512 -3.88 18.89 -9.74
N ILE A 513 -3.97 19.99 -10.46
CA ILE A 513 -4.66 21.23 -10.01
C ILE A 513 -6.18 21.01 -10.05
N ASP A 514 -6.72 20.45 -11.14
CA ASP A 514 -8.15 20.19 -11.31
C ASP A 514 -8.67 19.19 -10.25
N GLU A 515 -7.87 18.16 -9.92
CA GLU A 515 -8.14 17.22 -8.84
C GLU A 515 -7.88 17.83 -7.43
N GLY A 516 -7.32 19.04 -7.36
CA GLY A 516 -7.09 19.77 -6.11
C GLY A 516 -5.91 19.28 -5.28
N TYR A 517 -4.97 18.54 -5.85
CA TYR A 517 -3.73 18.14 -5.18
C TYR A 517 -2.68 19.25 -5.19
N LEU A 518 -2.74 20.11 -6.19
CA LEU A 518 -1.89 21.29 -6.33
C LEU A 518 -2.74 22.56 -6.46
N SER A 519 -2.15 23.70 -6.11
CA SER A 519 -2.64 25.01 -6.47
C SER A 519 -1.50 25.85 -7.07
N LYS A 520 -1.86 26.93 -7.76
CA LYS A 520 -0.89 27.85 -8.36
C LYS A 520 -1.28 29.29 -8.01
N ASP A 521 -0.31 30.08 -7.56
CA ASP A 521 -0.52 31.51 -7.29
C ASP A 521 -0.52 32.38 -8.57
N ALA A 522 -0.70 33.68 -8.40
CA ALA A 522 -0.69 34.65 -9.51
C ALA A 522 0.67 34.71 -10.26
N ASN A 523 1.77 34.29 -9.65
CA ASN A 523 3.10 34.23 -10.25
C ASN A 523 3.41 32.88 -10.89
N GLY A 524 2.49 31.90 -10.80
CA GLY A 524 2.65 30.55 -11.29
C GLY A 524 3.43 29.63 -10.37
N ILE A 525 3.63 29.99 -9.09
CA ILE A 525 4.28 29.12 -8.10
C ILE A 525 3.31 28.01 -7.70
N LEU A 526 3.81 26.77 -7.70
CA LEU A 526 3.03 25.59 -7.34
C LEU A 526 3.08 25.33 -5.83
N PHE A 527 1.93 24.99 -5.24
CA PHE A 527 1.79 24.63 -3.83
C PHE A 527 1.08 23.30 -3.69
N VAL A 528 1.51 22.52 -2.69
CA VAL A 528 0.89 21.25 -2.35
C VAL A 528 -0.35 21.48 -1.49
N GLU A 529 -1.48 21.05 -2.01
CA GLU A 529 -2.76 20.98 -1.31
C GLU A 529 -3.01 19.57 -0.75
N LYS A 530 -4.16 19.28 -0.18
CA LYS A 530 -4.59 17.95 0.29
C LYS A 530 -3.45 17.12 0.94
N LYS A 531 -2.60 17.75 1.73
CA LYS A 531 -1.36 17.15 2.28
C LYS A 531 -1.62 15.80 2.98
N MET A 532 -2.75 15.64 3.70
CA MET A 532 -3.12 14.38 4.35
C MET A 532 -3.41 13.30 3.31
N GLU A 533 -4.22 13.61 2.30
CA GLU A 533 -4.55 12.65 1.25
C GLU A 533 -3.30 12.20 0.49
N ILE A 534 -2.39 13.12 0.15
CA ILE A 534 -1.10 12.79 -0.48
C ILE A 534 -0.24 11.92 0.46
N GLY A 535 -0.25 12.18 1.76
CA GLY A 535 0.45 11.35 2.75
C GLY A 535 -0.09 9.91 2.78
N LEU A 536 -1.42 9.74 2.71
CA LEU A 536 -2.08 8.43 2.62
C LEU A 536 -1.79 7.75 1.28
N LEU A 537 -1.83 8.49 0.17
CA LEU A 537 -1.46 7.98 -1.15
C LEU A 537 -0.01 7.49 -1.18
N ARG A 538 0.91 8.24 -0.57
CA ARG A 538 2.31 7.81 -0.44
C ARG A 538 2.42 6.52 0.37
N HIS A 539 1.71 6.40 1.48
CA HIS A 539 1.71 5.19 2.29
C HIS A 539 1.17 3.98 1.49
N LEU A 540 0.08 4.18 0.74
CA LEU A 540 -0.46 3.15 -0.16
C LEU A 540 0.53 2.80 -1.29
N TYR A 541 1.23 3.77 -1.84
CA TYR A 541 2.28 3.54 -2.85
C TYR A 541 3.42 2.66 -2.32
N GLU A 542 3.86 2.92 -1.06
CA GLU A 542 4.97 2.20 -0.43
C GLU A 542 4.56 0.80 0.07
N TYR A 543 3.39 0.66 0.71
CA TYR A 543 2.99 -0.55 1.44
C TYR A 543 1.77 -1.26 0.85
N HIS A 544 1.14 -0.74 -0.18
CA HIS A 544 -0.12 -1.20 -0.77
C HIS A 544 -1.28 -1.36 0.23
N SER A 545 -1.08 -1.03 1.47
CA SER A 545 -2.05 -1.07 2.55
C SER A 545 -1.79 0.06 3.52
N CYS A 546 -2.84 0.60 4.13
CA CYS A 546 -2.75 1.69 5.09
C CYS A 546 -3.43 1.29 6.40
N PRO A 547 -2.76 1.37 7.58
CA PRO A 547 -3.36 1.03 8.87
C PRO A 547 -4.33 2.13 9.28
N VAL A 548 -5.62 1.80 9.39
CA VAL A 548 -6.72 2.77 9.59
C VAL A 548 -6.53 3.59 10.85
N LYS A 549 -6.23 2.91 11.95
CA LYS A 549 -6.15 3.53 13.28
C LYS A 549 -4.82 4.27 13.56
N ALA A 550 -3.87 4.25 12.62
CA ALA A 550 -2.65 5.06 12.72
C ALA A 550 -2.88 6.54 12.35
N TYR A 551 -4.00 6.83 11.70
CA TYR A 551 -4.41 8.17 11.28
C TYR A 551 -5.64 8.59 12.08
N GLY A 552 -5.74 9.88 12.38
CA GLY A 552 -6.91 10.42 13.07
C GLY A 552 -8.18 10.34 12.24
N VAL A 553 -9.29 10.78 12.79
CA VAL A 553 -10.62 10.72 12.15
C VAL A 553 -10.60 11.22 10.71
N TYR A 554 -9.96 12.36 10.47
CA TYR A 554 -9.86 12.95 9.13
C TYR A 554 -9.12 12.04 8.11
N GLY A 555 -8.04 11.37 8.53
CA GLY A 555 -7.35 10.42 7.66
C GLY A 555 -8.20 9.16 7.38
N GLN A 556 -8.99 8.72 8.36
CA GLN A 556 -9.93 7.60 8.19
C GLN A 556 -11.06 7.96 7.20
N GLU A 557 -11.58 9.20 7.25
CA GLU A 557 -12.57 9.70 6.28
C GLU A 557 -12.03 9.64 4.85
N ILE A 558 -10.82 10.15 4.63
CA ILE A 558 -10.17 10.11 3.32
C ILE A 558 -10.03 8.66 2.83
N LEU A 559 -9.63 7.72 3.70
CA LEU A 559 -9.53 6.30 3.35
C LEU A 559 -10.90 5.71 2.99
N GLN A 560 -11.98 6.14 3.65
CA GLN A 560 -13.34 5.72 3.30
C GLN A 560 -13.80 6.34 1.98
N GLU A 561 -13.46 7.61 1.69
CA GLU A 561 -13.70 8.21 0.38
C GLU A 561 -12.96 7.46 -0.73
N MET A 562 -11.69 7.08 -0.50
CA MET A 562 -10.92 6.24 -1.42
C MET A 562 -11.58 4.86 -1.62
N ALA A 563 -12.17 4.28 -0.55
CA ALA A 563 -12.93 3.03 -0.66
C ALA A 563 -14.23 3.23 -1.46
N GLY A 564 -14.90 4.37 -1.29
CA GLY A 564 -16.06 4.77 -2.08
C GLY A 564 -15.76 4.94 -3.58
N LYS A 565 -14.56 5.42 -3.91
CA LYS A 565 -14.03 5.48 -5.28
C LYS A 565 -13.61 4.11 -5.83
N GLY A 566 -13.60 3.07 -4.99
CA GLY A 566 -13.14 1.72 -5.37
C GLY A 566 -11.61 1.58 -5.46
N TRP A 567 -10.85 2.51 -4.90
CA TRP A 567 -9.39 2.47 -4.91
C TRP A 567 -8.82 1.50 -3.88
N VAL A 568 -9.48 1.41 -2.72
CA VAL A 568 -9.08 0.54 -1.61
C VAL A 568 -10.27 -0.25 -1.08
N GLU A 569 -9.99 -1.34 -0.38
CA GLU A 569 -10.99 -2.14 0.33
C GLU A 569 -10.56 -2.38 1.77
N ALA A 570 -11.56 -2.57 2.65
CA ALA A 570 -11.33 -2.84 4.07
C ALA A 570 -10.75 -4.24 4.29
N ASP A 571 -9.68 -4.35 5.06
CA ASP A 571 -9.03 -5.58 5.45
C ASP A 571 -9.03 -5.76 6.97
N LYS A 572 -9.43 -6.96 7.44
CA LYS A 572 -9.65 -7.32 8.85
C LYS A 572 -8.56 -8.23 9.43
N TYR A 573 -7.53 -8.54 8.68
CA TYR A 573 -6.49 -9.45 9.14
C TYR A 573 -5.46 -8.74 10.05
N LEU A 574 -4.77 -9.53 10.88
CA LEU A 574 -3.69 -9.06 11.76
C LEU A 574 -2.54 -8.44 10.97
N LEU A 575 -2.21 -9.06 9.86
CA LEU A 575 -1.17 -8.64 8.93
C LEU A 575 -1.81 -8.00 7.70
N SER A 576 -1.19 -6.96 7.16
CA SER A 576 -1.57 -6.39 5.86
C SER A 576 -1.34 -7.39 4.72
N LYS A 577 -1.89 -7.13 3.54
CA LYS A 577 -1.74 -8.03 2.38
C LYS A 577 -0.28 -8.33 2.06
N GLU A 578 0.58 -7.32 2.02
CA GLU A 578 2.00 -7.50 1.70
C GLU A 578 2.77 -8.17 2.83
N GLU A 579 2.40 -7.94 4.08
CA GLU A 579 2.95 -8.66 5.23
C GLU A 579 2.55 -10.14 5.20
N ARG A 580 1.30 -10.46 4.84
CA ARG A 580 0.87 -11.86 4.63
C ARG A 580 1.68 -12.53 3.54
N ASN A 581 1.90 -11.84 2.40
CA ASN A 581 2.73 -12.33 1.31
C ASN A 581 4.17 -12.64 1.76
N TYR A 582 4.74 -11.78 2.62
CA TYR A 582 6.08 -11.99 3.20
C TYR A 582 6.14 -13.25 4.07
N PHE A 583 5.13 -13.47 4.94
CA PHE A 583 5.05 -14.68 5.76
C PHE A 583 4.80 -15.93 4.90
N ASP A 584 3.92 -15.86 3.90
CA ASP A 584 3.67 -16.96 2.96
C ASP A 584 4.94 -17.35 2.20
N TYR A 585 5.73 -16.37 1.76
CA TYR A 585 7.01 -16.62 1.09
C TYR A 585 7.97 -17.45 1.95
N TYR A 586 8.11 -17.12 3.24
CA TYR A 586 9.04 -17.83 4.10
C TYR A 586 8.50 -19.15 4.66
N MET A 587 7.24 -19.18 5.04
CA MET A 587 6.68 -20.30 5.81
C MET A 587 6.12 -21.41 4.93
N TYR A 588 5.47 -21.05 3.83
CA TYR A 588 4.67 -21.99 3.05
C TYR A 588 5.13 -22.03 1.58
N ASN A 589 4.70 -23.09 0.86
CA ASN A 589 4.92 -23.21 -0.58
C ASN A 589 3.69 -22.78 -1.42
N THR A 590 2.80 -22.01 -0.83
CA THR A 590 1.58 -21.47 -1.44
C THR A 590 1.26 -20.14 -0.79
N PRO A 591 1.05 -19.08 -1.56
CA PRO A 591 0.95 -19.00 -3.02
C PRO A 591 2.29 -19.04 -3.76
N TYR A 592 3.40 -18.73 -3.09
CA TYR A 592 4.71 -18.59 -3.73
C TYR A 592 5.49 -19.88 -3.80
N THR A 593 6.19 -20.10 -4.92
CA THR A 593 6.99 -21.30 -5.18
C THR A 593 8.50 -21.06 -5.12
N ASN A 594 8.92 -19.78 -5.07
CA ASN A 594 10.33 -19.39 -4.95
C ASN A 594 10.80 -19.20 -3.49
N GLY A 595 9.93 -19.44 -2.51
CA GLY A 595 10.26 -19.29 -1.08
C GLY A 595 10.90 -20.55 -0.48
N PRO A 596 11.56 -20.42 0.69
CA PRO A 596 12.20 -21.54 1.37
C PRO A 596 11.22 -22.50 2.06
N ALA A 597 9.94 -22.15 2.18
CA ALA A 597 8.86 -22.95 2.78
C ALA A 597 9.26 -23.59 4.13
N LEU A 598 9.80 -22.79 5.05
CA LEU A 598 10.47 -23.25 6.27
C LEU A 598 9.57 -24.14 7.15
N ARG A 599 8.28 -23.80 7.25
CA ARG A 599 7.34 -24.63 7.99
C ARG A 599 7.23 -26.02 7.39
N ASN A 600 7.10 -26.12 6.07
CA ASN A 600 6.99 -27.41 5.40
C ASN A 600 8.30 -28.21 5.47
N LEU A 601 9.45 -27.54 5.36
CA LEU A 601 10.76 -28.16 5.45
C LEU A 601 11.00 -28.84 6.81
N TYR A 602 10.58 -28.21 7.92
CA TYR A 602 10.87 -28.72 9.25
C TYR A 602 9.74 -29.55 9.88
N MET A 603 8.49 -29.45 9.40
CA MET A 603 7.36 -30.16 9.99
C MET A 603 6.91 -31.43 9.23
N HIS A 604 7.04 -31.45 7.90
CA HIS A 604 6.46 -32.53 7.09
C HIS A 604 7.48 -33.60 6.62
N GLY A 605 8.62 -33.74 7.30
CA GLY A 605 9.60 -34.80 6.97
C GLY A 605 10.29 -34.58 5.60
N ALA A 606 10.14 -33.45 4.96
CA ALA A 606 10.99 -33.05 3.86
C ALA A 606 12.41 -33.00 4.44
N ASN A 607 13.26 -33.93 3.99
CA ASN A 607 14.60 -34.19 4.55
C ASN A 607 15.46 -32.93 4.55
N ALA A 608 15.40 -32.17 5.64
CA ALA A 608 16.43 -31.21 5.93
C ALA A 608 17.74 -31.98 6.11
N ASN A 609 18.67 -31.83 5.17
CA ASN A 609 19.95 -32.47 5.30
C ASN A 609 20.68 -32.01 6.56
N PRO A 610 20.81 -32.82 7.62
CA PRO A 610 21.36 -32.40 8.92
C PRO A 610 22.82 -31.92 8.82
N ASP A 611 23.53 -32.29 7.78
CA ASP A 611 24.94 -31.90 7.58
C ASP A 611 25.10 -30.43 7.15
N ASN A 612 24.04 -29.77 6.70
CA ASN A 612 24.07 -28.36 6.30
C ASN A 612 23.77 -27.41 7.48
N VAL A 613 24.65 -27.45 8.49
CA VAL A 613 24.53 -26.68 9.74
C VAL A 613 24.30 -25.19 9.50
N ASN A 614 25.02 -24.59 8.53
CA ASN A 614 24.89 -23.15 8.25
C ASN A 614 23.53 -22.78 7.66
N ALA A 615 22.95 -23.63 6.83
CA ALA A 615 21.60 -23.41 6.30
C ALA A 615 20.55 -23.48 7.43
N HIS A 616 20.69 -24.44 8.36
CA HIS A 616 19.78 -24.55 9.49
C HIS A 616 19.92 -23.39 10.48
N LYS A 617 21.15 -22.93 10.73
CA LYS A 617 21.40 -21.73 11.52
C LYS A 617 20.74 -20.49 10.88
N SER A 618 20.90 -20.31 9.58
CA SER A 618 20.28 -19.22 8.83
C SER A 618 18.74 -19.31 8.86
N ALA A 619 18.18 -20.49 8.67
CA ALA A 619 16.75 -20.75 8.76
C ALA A 619 16.20 -20.45 10.16
N TYR A 620 16.92 -20.82 11.20
CA TYR A 620 16.53 -20.54 12.59
C TYR A 620 16.41 -19.03 12.84
N PHE A 621 17.43 -18.23 12.48
CA PHE A 621 17.37 -16.78 12.66
C PHE A 621 16.23 -16.14 11.84
N ARG A 622 15.92 -16.70 10.67
CA ARG A 622 14.77 -16.25 9.89
C ARG A 622 13.45 -16.55 10.59
N LEU A 623 13.27 -17.77 11.08
CA LEU A 623 12.08 -18.14 11.88
C LEU A 623 11.95 -17.29 13.14
N LEU A 624 13.08 -16.94 13.76
CA LEU A 624 13.12 -16.08 14.94
C LEU A 624 12.63 -14.66 14.62
N VAL A 625 13.07 -14.09 13.48
CA VAL A 625 12.56 -12.80 12.99
C VAL A 625 11.04 -12.86 12.78
N LEU A 626 10.54 -13.91 12.12
CA LEU A 626 9.10 -14.07 11.85
C LEU A 626 8.30 -14.17 13.15
N LEU A 627 8.75 -14.94 14.12
CA LEU A 627 8.10 -15.05 15.43
C LEU A 627 8.09 -13.70 16.16
N ILE A 628 9.19 -12.96 16.16
CA ILE A 628 9.26 -11.62 16.76
C ILE A 628 8.29 -10.68 16.07
N LEU A 629 8.24 -10.68 14.75
CA LEU A 629 7.29 -9.86 13.99
C LEU A 629 5.84 -10.20 14.35
N GLU A 630 5.50 -11.48 14.40
CA GLU A 630 4.15 -11.92 14.82
C GLU A 630 3.78 -11.37 16.20
N LEU A 631 4.65 -11.53 17.19
CA LEU A 631 4.41 -11.05 18.53
C LEU A 631 4.28 -9.52 18.61
N LEU A 632 5.11 -8.78 17.88
CA LEU A 632 5.04 -7.34 17.81
C LEU A 632 3.74 -6.87 17.11
N LYS A 633 3.27 -7.59 16.09
CA LYS A 633 2.01 -7.28 15.40
C LYS A 633 0.80 -7.57 16.29
N ILE A 634 0.85 -8.66 17.08
CA ILE A 634 -0.18 -8.96 18.09
C ILE A 634 -0.22 -7.85 19.14
N GLU A 635 0.93 -7.44 19.68
CA GLU A 635 0.97 -6.31 20.63
C GLU A 635 0.37 -5.04 20.02
N ASP A 636 0.79 -4.69 18.80
CA ASP A 636 0.30 -3.50 18.11
C ASP A 636 -1.22 -3.52 17.92
N ASP A 637 -1.78 -4.67 17.59
CA ASP A 637 -3.23 -4.85 17.42
C ASP A 637 -3.98 -4.75 18.75
N LEU A 638 -3.44 -5.33 19.83
CA LEU A 638 -3.99 -5.21 21.18
C LEU A 638 -3.93 -3.76 21.70
N ILE A 639 -2.83 -3.04 21.44
CA ILE A 639 -2.70 -1.60 21.75
C ILE A 639 -3.79 -0.82 21.04
N VAL A 640 -3.94 -1.01 19.73
CA VAL A 640 -4.95 -0.31 18.93
C VAL A 640 -6.34 -0.58 19.48
N LYS A 641 -6.67 -1.84 19.81
CA LYS A 641 -7.97 -2.19 20.39
C LYS A 641 -8.21 -1.51 21.75
N GLN A 642 -7.20 -1.40 22.59
CA GLN A 642 -7.34 -0.73 23.91
C GLN A 642 -7.50 0.78 23.81
N ILE A 643 -6.76 1.41 22.88
CA ILE A 643 -6.72 2.88 22.76
C ILE A 643 -7.87 3.40 21.92
N MET A 644 -8.33 2.62 20.93
CA MET A 644 -9.36 3.02 19.98
C MET A 644 -10.47 1.95 19.91
N PRO A 645 -11.37 1.91 20.90
CA PRO A 645 -12.54 1.00 20.84
C PRO A 645 -13.41 1.36 19.63
N GLU A 646 -14.13 0.38 19.11
CA GLU A 646 -15.10 0.62 18.04
C GLU A 646 -16.21 1.55 18.51
N ALA A 647 -16.74 2.39 17.63
CA ALA A 647 -17.74 3.39 17.97
C ALA A 647 -19.00 2.77 18.63
N ASP A 648 -19.39 1.58 18.17
CA ASP A 648 -20.54 0.83 18.70
C ASP A 648 -20.34 0.38 20.15
N GLU A 649 -19.09 0.35 20.67
CA GLU A 649 -18.80 0.00 22.06
C GLU A 649 -19.03 1.18 23.03
N LEU A 650 -19.21 2.41 22.52
CA LEU A 650 -19.39 3.62 23.32
C LEU A 650 -20.84 4.11 23.37
N VAL A 651 -21.74 3.52 22.62
CA VAL A 651 -23.11 4.01 22.44
C VAL A 651 -24.13 2.94 22.76
N ASN A 652 -24.99 3.22 23.69
CA ASN A 652 -26.15 2.37 24.04
C ASN A 652 -27.41 2.89 23.36
N ASP A 653 -28.23 2.01 22.77
CA ASP A 653 -29.43 2.34 21.96
C ASP A 653 -30.56 3.09 22.71
N GLN A 654 -30.45 3.27 24.03
CA GLN A 654 -31.56 3.76 24.87
C GLN A 654 -31.32 5.15 25.52
N GLY A 655 -30.83 6.11 24.82
CA GLY A 655 -30.93 7.49 25.29
C GLY A 655 -29.63 8.14 25.66
N LEU A 656 -29.07 8.73 24.71
CA LEU A 656 -27.82 9.50 24.74
C LEU A 656 -27.84 10.73 25.66
N ILE A 657 -29.00 11.21 26.15
CA ILE A 657 -29.08 12.51 26.80
C ILE A 657 -30.08 12.49 27.96
N ASN A 658 -29.62 12.20 29.18
CA ASN A 658 -30.35 12.45 30.41
C ASN A 658 -29.50 13.36 31.32
N GLY A 659 -29.97 14.55 31.70
CA GLY A 659 -29.28 15.45 32.64
C GLY A 659 -29.35 16.92 32.31
N ASN A 660 -28.58 17.76 33.04
CA ASN A 660 -28.52 19.21 32.83
C ASN A 660 -27.82 19.54 31.50
N MET A 661 -28.64 19.74 30.47
CA MET A 661 -28.20 20.06 29.12
C MET A 661 -28.42 21.51 28.76
N LEU A 662 -27.41 22.17 28.19
CA LEU A 662 -27.51 23.54 27.68
C LEU A 662 -27.77 23.55 26.17
N VAL A 663 -28.55 24.54 25.72
CA VAL A 663 -28.79 24.75 24.29
C VAL A 663 -27.77 25.76 23.76
N LEU A 664 -27.03 25.38 22.72
CA LEU A 664 -25.91 26.18 22.20
C LEU A 664 -26.30 27.62 21.82
N GLY A 665 -27.45 27.82 21.16
CA GLY A 665 -27.94 29.11 20.80
C GLY A 665 -28.29 30.06 21.95
N LYS A 666 -28.38 29.54 23.20
CA LYS A 666 -28.62 30.34 24.41
C LYS A 666 -27.31 30.79 25.08
N VAL A 667 -26.21 30.11 24.83
CA VAL A 667 -24.92 30.33 25.47
C VAL A 667 -23.83 30.76 24.52
N SER A 668 -24.15 30.95 23.25
CA SER A 668 -23.19 31.40 22.24
C SER A 668 -23.84 32.16 21.09
N GLU A 669 -23.08 33.07 20.46
CA GLU A 669 -23.39 33.68 19.19
C GLU A 669 -22.84 32.83 18.05
N VAL A 670 -23.70 32.49 17.07
CA VAL A 670 -23.32 31.71 15.89
C VAL A 670 -23.36 32.60 14.66
N LEU A 671 -22.22 32.72 13.98
CA LEU A 671 -22.00 33.55 12.80
C LEU A 671 -21.46 32.76 11.62
N THR A 672 -21.75 33.22 10.40
CA THR A 672 -21.04 32.69 9.23
C THR A 672 -19.61 33.21 9.20
N TYR A 673 -18.65 32.42 8.72
CA TYR A 673 -17.25 32.82 8.63
C TYR A 673 -17.02 34.07 7.76
N SER A 674 -17.82 34.25 6.73
CA SER A 674 -17.80 35.44 5.84
C SER A 674 -18.36 36.71 6.47
N ASN A 675 -18.93 36.63 7.69
CA ASN A 675 -19.46 37.84 8.36
C ASN A 675 -18.30 38.63 8.95
N PRO A 676 -18.14 39.94 8.63
CA PRO A 676 -17.07 40.80 9.18
C PRO A 676 -17.00 40.81 10.71
N LYS A 677 -18.14 40.67 11.40
CA LYS A 677 -18.21 40.58 12.86
C LYS A 677 -17.61 39.27 13.41
N ALA A 678 -17.48 38.24 12.61
CA ALA A 678 -16.92 36.96 13.04
C ALA A 678 -15.43 37.10 13.39
N LEU A 679 -14.70 37.93 12.67
CA LEU A 679 -13.25 38.10 12.76
C LEU A 679 -12.80 39.33 13.59
N SER A 680 -13.71 40.25 13.92
CA SER A 680 -13.39 41.60 14.44
C SER A 680 -13.32 41.71 15.97
N THR A 681 -13.59 40.68 16.74
CA THR A 681 -13.55 40.70 18.21
C THR A 681 -12.46 39.80 18.79
N GLY A 682 -11.59 40.41 19.62
CA GLY A 682 -10.63 39.63 20.42
C GLY A 682 -11.37 38.67 21.36
N GLY A 683 -10.93 37.43 21.40
CA GLY A 683 -11.47 36.34 22.26
C GLY A 683 -11.35 34.97 21.63
N LYS A 684 -11.44 33.95 22.46
CA LYS A 684 -11.44 32.56 21.99
C LYS A 684 -12.83 32.20 21.44
N HIS A 685 -12.86 31.61 20.26
CA HIS A 685 -14.10 31.15 19.63
C HIS A 685 -13.86 29.84 18.88
N VAL A 686 -14.92 29.08 18.67
CA VAL A 686 -14.88 27.78 18.00
C VAL A 686 -15.08 27.98 16.51
N LEU A 687 -14.23 27.33 15.72
CA LEU A 687 -14.30 27.25 14.27
C LEU A 687 -14.95 25.93 13.87
N LEU A 688 -16.17 26.00 13.31
CA LEU A 688 -17.01 24.86 13.05
C LEU A 688 -17.07 24.57 11.54
N PRO A 689 -16.70 23.37 11.08
CA PRO A 689 -16.77 23.01 9.67
C PRO A 689 -18.23 22.95 9.17
N LYS A 690 -18.40 23.01 7.87
CA LYS A 690 -19.74 22.95 7.23
C LYS A 690 -20.41 21.59 7.39
N LYS A 691 -19.59 20.55 7.46
CA LYS A 691 -20.01 19.19 7.78
C LYS A 691 -19.39 18.75 9.09
N LEU A 692 -20.16 18.14 9.95
CA LEU A 692 -19.72 17.54 11.20
C LEU A 692 -20.51 16.25 11.40
N GLY A 693 -19.94 15.13 11.00
CA GLY A 693 -20.51 13.79 11.11
C GLY A 693 -19.71 12.90 12.04
N LEU A 694 -20.05 11.61 12.09
CA LEU A 694 -19.33 10.61 12.90
C LEU A 694 -17.81 10.67 12.66
N GLU A 695 -17.41 10.86 11.41
CA GLU A 695 -16.04 10.85 10.97
C GLU A 695 -15.66 12.10 10.16
N GLU A 696 -16.57 13.07 10.02
CA GLU A 696 -16.37 14.25 9.18
C GLU A 696 -16.11 15.52 10.00
N GLY A 697 -15.05 16.20 9.67
CA GLY A 697 -14.68 17.52 10.15
C GLY A 697 -14.12 17.52 11.58
N TYR A 698 -13.17 18.41 11.85
CA TYR A 698 -12.64 18.65 13.20
C TYR A 698 -12.93 20.08 13.63
N VAL A 699 -13.35 20.25 14.87
CA VAL A 699 -13.71 21.54 15.45
C VAL A 699 -12.51 22.13 16.17
N PHE A 700 -12.04 23.30 15.77
CA PHE A 700 -10.89 23.98 16.35
C PHE A 700 -11.26 25.25 17.11
N VAL A 701 -10.40 25.63 18.04
CA VAL A 701 -10.42 26.97 18.65
C VAL A 701 -9.53 27.89 17.81
N ASN A 702 -9.96 29.11 17.57
CA ASN A 702 -9.29 30.11 16.71
C ASN A 702 -7.83 30.43 17.09
N THR A 703 -7.41 30.10 18.31
CA THR A 703 -6.03 30.27 18.76
C THR A 703 -5.08 29.19 18.24
N MET A 704 -5.63 28.06 17.74
CA MET A 704 -4.86 26.91 17.29
C MET A 704 -4.62 26.92 15.78
N VAL A 705 -5.51 27.53 15.00
CA VAL A 705 -5.47 27.50 13.54
C VAL A 705 -5.89 28.83 12.95
N SER A 706 -5.04 29.42 12.12
CA SER A 706 -5.29 30.73 11.49
C SER A 706 -5.89 30.63 10.06
N SER A 707 -5.89 29.45 9.44
CA SER A 707 -6.13 29.31 8.00
C SER A 707 -7.10 28.20 7.56
N ILE A 708 -7.85 27.55 8.43
CA ILE A 708 -8.96 26.68 8.00
C ILE A 708 -10.16 27.57 7.70
N ALA A 709 -10.76 27.41 6.52
CA ALA A 709 -11.99 28.12 6.15
C ALA A 709 -13.21 27.41 6.78
N PRO A 710 -13.56 27.68 8.05
CA PRO A 710 -14.75 27.11 8.67
C PRO A 710 -15.98 27.78 8.06
N ALA A 711 -17.09 27.05 8.01
CA ALA A 711 -18.34 27.63 7.56
C ALA A 711 -18.96 28.55 8.61
N TYR A 712 -18.73 28.26 9.90
CA TYR A 712 -19.32 28.98 11.03
C TYR A 712 -18.30 29.29 12.14
N VAL A 713 -18.55 30.38 12.84
CA VAL A 713 -17.83 30.80 14.04
C VAL A 713 -18.83 30.80 15.20
N VAL A 714 -18.51 30.06 16.25
CA VAL A 714 -19.30 30.00 17.49
C VAL A 714 -18.56 30.74 18.58
N LYS A 715 -19.15 31.84 19.07
CA LYS A 715 -18.59 32.64 20.14
C LYS A 715 -19.34 32.35 21.44
N PRO A 716 -18.74 31.51 22.34
CA PRO A 716 -19.38 31.24 23.62
C PRO A 716 -19.42 32.47 24.51
N ASN A 717 -20.42 32.52 25.40
CA ASN A 717 -20.50 33.56 26.46
C ASN A 717 -19.65 33.14 27.67
N ASN A 718 -19.77 33.89 28.76
CA ASN A 718 -19.00 33.66 30.00
C ASN A 718 -19.35 32.36 30.75
N LEU A 719 -20.35 31.62 30.34
CA LEU A 719 -20.79 30.35 30.97
C LEU A 719 -20.08 29.13 30.38
N VAL A 720 -19.53 29.25 29.17
CA VAL A 720 -18.91 28.13 28.45
C VAL A 720 -17.61 28.58 27.82
N ILE A 721 -16.56 27.81 27.96
CA ILE A 721 -15.28 28.07 27.30
C ILE A 721 -15.17 27.37 25.94
N ALA A 722 -14.45 27.97 25.02
CA ALA A 722 -14.33 27.52 23.63
C ALA A 722 -13.68 26.12 23.54
N GLU A 723 -12.65 25.85 24.32
CA GLU A 723 -11.95 24.57 24.36
C GLU A 723 -12.84 23.44 24.87
N TYR A 724 -13.66 23.71 25.89
CA TYR A 724 -14.63 22.72 26.37
C TYR A 724 -15.69 22.41 25.33
N LEU A 725 -16.20 23.44 24.63
CA LEU A 725 -17.15 23.24 23.56
C LEU A 725 -16.55 22.45 22.39
N SER A 726 -15.28 22.74 22.04
CA SER A 726 -14.53 21.99 21.05
C SER A 726 -14.36 20.53 21.46
N LEU A 727 -14.00 20.26 22.70
CA LEU A 727 -13.89 18.90 23.26
C LEU A 727 -15.20 18.09 23.09
N LEU A 728 -16.32 18.69 23.46
CA LEU A 728 -17.64 18.04 23.35
C LEU A 728 -17.99 17.76 21.89
N MET A 729 -17.83 18.75 20.99
CA MET A 729 -18.18 18.64 19.58
C MET A 729 -17.29 17.66 18.80
N ASN A 730 -16.07 17.42 19.28
CA ASN A 730 -15.15 16.44 18.71
C ASN A 730 -15.31 15.05 19.31
N SER A 731 -16.14 14.86 20.36
CA SER A 731 -16.39 13.55 20.96
C SER A 731 -17.24 12.66 20.04
N MET A 732 -17.00 11.38 20.10
CA MET A 732 -17.78 10.38 19.36
C MET A 732 -19.25 10.39 19.75
N LEU A 733 -19.54 10.52 21.05
CA LEU A 733 -20.93 10.57 21.55
C LEU A 733 -21.73 11.72 20.97
N PHE A 734 -21.15 12.93 20.89
CA PHE A 734 -21.82 14.07 20.29
C PHE A 734 -22.05 13.87 18.79
N ARG A 735 -21.11 13.28 18.09
CA ARG A 735 -21.21 13.00 16.65
C ARG A 735 -22.27 11.95 16.35
N VAL A 736 -22.38 10.91 17.16
CA VAL A 736 -23.49 9.95 17.10
C VAL A 736 -24.83 10.64 17.34
N TYR A 737 -24.90 11.52 18.36
CA TYR A 737 -26.10 12.31 18.61
C TYR A 737 -26.51 13.13 17.39
N LEU A 738 -25.58 13.80 16.72
CA LEU A 738 -25.85 14.56 15.50
C LEU A 738 -26.41 13.70 14.35
N ASN A 739 -25.96 12.47 14.24
CA ASN A 739 -26.40 11.58 13.17
C ASN A 739 -27.75 10.89 13.46
N ASN A 740 -28.09 10.70 14.74
CA ASN A 740 -29.32 10.02 15.17
C ASN A 740 -30.55 10.94 15.29
N ASP A 741 -30.39 12.27 15.10
CA ASP A 741 -31.51 13.19 15.18
C ASP A 741 -32.47 13.15 13.95
N GLY A 742 -32.35 12.11 13.10
CA GLY A 742 -33.24 11.86 11.96
C GLY A 742 -32.90 12.61 10.67
N SER A 743 -31.88 13.47 10.68
CA SER A 743 -31.39 14.11 9.45
C SER A 743 -30.22 13.31 8.86
N ARG A 744 -30.46 12.61 7.78
CA ARG A 744 -29.42 11.88 7.02
C ARG A 744 -28.31 12.77 6.42
N ASN A 745 -28.26 14.05 6.81
CA ASN A 745 -27.38 15.03 6.21
C ASN A 745 -26.45 15.62 7.30
N SER A 746 -25.16 15.29 7.23
CA SER A 746 -24.11 15.84 8.11
C SER A 746 -23.88 17.35 7.93
N MET A 747 -24.60 18.01 7.01
CA MET A 747 -24.52 19.46 6.77
C MET A 747 -25.14 20.26 7.90
N LEU A 748 -24.34 21.14 8.50
CA LEU A 748 -24.79 22.04 9.56
C LEU A 748 -25.38 23.33 8.96
N THR A 749 -26.48 23.80 9.54
CA THR A 749 -27.02 25.14 9.32
C THR A 749 -26.98 25.94 10.62
N ILE A 750 -27.02 27.28 10.54
CA ILE A 750 -27.02 28.15 11.74
C ILE A 750 -28.19 27.79 12.68
N GLU A 751 -29.36 27.50 12.13
CA GLU A 751 -30.53 27.11 12.90
C GLU A 751 -30.32 25.79 13.63
N ARG A 752 -29.82 24.79 12.93
CA ARG A 752 -29.46 23.49 13.54
C ARG A 752 -28.39 23.64 14.61
N ILE A 753 -27.31 24.41 14.34
CA ILE A 753 -26.24 24.65 15.30
C ILE A 753 -26.82 25.26 16.59
N LYS A 754 -27.72 26.24 16.48
CA LYS A 754 -28.33 26.88 17.64
C LYS A 754 -29.19 25.95 18.49
N THR A 755 -29.73 24.90 17.93
CA THR A 755 -30.56 23.91 18.66
C THR A 755 -29.75 22.77 19.29
N LEU A 756 -28.44 22.68 19.02
CA LEU A 756 -27.60 21.63 19.60
C LEU A 756 -27.56 21.73 21.11
N LYS A 757 -27.63 20.56 21.76
CA LYS A 757 -27.57 20.41 23.21
C LYS A 757 -26.26 19.78 23.63
N PHE A 758 -25.74 20.21 24.76
CA PHE A 758 -24.49 19.67 25.32
C PHE A 758 -24.51 19.76 26.85
N PRO A 759 -23.78 18.88 27.55
CA PRO A 759 -23.74 18.85 29.02
C PRO A 759 -23.04 20.10 29.57
N TYR A 760 -23.48 20.52 30.75
CA TYR A 760 -22.89 21.64 31.50
C TYR A 760 -22.16 21.12 32.74
N CYS A 761 -20.95 21.58 32.94
CA CYS A 761 -20.21 21.41 34.20
C CYS A 761 -19.63 22.75 34.64
N GLN A 762 -19.07 22.81 35.83
CA GLN A 762 -18.52 24.05 36.41
C GLN A 762 -17.33 24.59 35.60
N LEU A 763 -17.12 25.90 35.62
CA LEU A 763 -16.06 26.54 34.80
C LEU A 763 -14.64 26.01 35.09
N GLU A 764 -14.38 25.57 36.32
CA GLU A 764 -13.09 24.97 36.65
C GLU A 764 -12.89 23.60 35.97
N ASP A 765 -13.94 22.78 35.94
CA ASP A 765 -13.94 21.51 35.24
C ASP A 765 -13.84 21.70 33.73
N GLN A 766 -14.58 22.68 33.20
CA GLN A 766 -14.49 23.04 31.79
C GLN A 766 -13.07 23.43 31.37
N LYS A 767 -12.33 24.17 32.20
CA LYS A 767 -10.95 24.54 31.95
C LYS A 767 -10.04 23.32 31.88
N ALA A 768 -10.12 22.47 32.86
CA ALA A 768 -9.27 21.26 32.90
C ALA A 768 -9.58 20.30 31.75
N LEU A 769 -10.86 20.10 31.42
CA LEU A 769 -11.29 19.31 30.27
C LEU A 769 -10.85 19.96 28.94
N GLY A 770 -10.95 21.29 28.85
CA GLY A 770 -10.51 22.05 27.70
C GLY A 770 -8.99 21.98 27.45
N GLU A 771 -8.19 21.77 28.50
CA GLU A 771 -6.75 21.55 28.35
C GLU A 771 -6.42 20.23 27.61
N LEU A 772 -7.20 19.17 27.83
CA LEU A 772 -7.04 17.94 27.03
C LEU A 772 -7.29 18.23 25.54
N GLU A 773 -8.37 18.95 25.24
CA GLU A 773 -8.66 19.30 23.84
C GLU A 773 -7.59 20.20 23.24
N HIS A 774 -6.99 21.10 24.05
CA HIS A 774 -5.86 21.90 23.60
C HIS A 774 -4.67 21.02 23.20
N LEU A 775 -4.31 20.02 24.00
CA LEU A 775 -3.25 19.05 23.66
C LEU A 775 -3.60 18.23 22.43
N ILE A 776 -4.84 17.75 22.30
CA ILE A 776 -5.32 17.05 21.11
C ILE A 776 -5.21 17.94 19.86
N ALA A 777 -5.69 19.18 19.94
CA ALA A 777 -5.65 20.12 18.83
C ALA A 777 -4.20 20.49 18.43
N HIS A 778 -3.29 20.61 19.40
CA HIS A 778 -1.87 20.81 19.14
C HIS A 778 -1.25 19.68 18.29
N LEU A 779 -1.58 18.43 18.63
CA LEU A 779 -1.16 17.28 17.84
C LEU A 779 -1.89 17.23 16.48
N LYS A 780 -3.18 17.54 16.44
CA LYS A 780 -3.99 17.57 15.22
C LYS A 780 -3.47 18.56 14.18
N VAL A 781 -3.04 19.75 14.58
CA VAL A 781 -2.44 20.75 13.68
C VAL A 781 -1.18 20.21 13.00
N LYS A 782 -0.44 19.31 13.68
CA LYS A 782 0.77 18.66 13.15
C LYS A 782 0.51 17.27 12.58
N GLU A 783 -0.72 16.85 12.38
CA GLU A 783 -1.11 15.45 12.11
C GLU A 783 -0.31 14.78 10.99
N MET A 784 0.04 15.52 9.95
CA MET A 784 0.85 15.06 8.83
C MET A 784 2.31 14.75 9.18
N ALA A 785 2.86 15.50 10.13
CA ALA A 785 4.27 15.41 10.54
C ALA A 785 4.48 14.63 11.84
N LEU A 786 3.41 14.07 12.41
CA LEU A 786 3.47 13.38 13.70
C LEU A 786 4.37 12.14 13.62
N THR A 787 5.22 12.01 14.62
CA THR A 787 5.93 10.77 14.90
C THR A 787 4.93 9.67 15.29
N ARG A 788 5.38 8.41 15.30
CA ARG A 788 4.53 7.31 15.77
C ARG A 788 4.07 7.51 17.22
N GLU A 789 4.99 7.95 18.08
CA GLU A 789 4.67 8.23 19.48
C GLU A 789 3.61 9.32 19.62
N GLU A 790 3.75 10.42 18.88
CA GLU A 790 2.75 11.50 18.88
C GLU A 790 1.40 11.04 18.31
N ARG A 791 1.37 10.13 17.33
CA ARG A 791 0.12 9.52 16.84
C ARG A 791 -0.55 8.65 17.91
N LEU A 792 0.24 7.86 18.63
CA LEU A 792 -0.27 7.08 19.75
C LEU A 792 -0.79 7.99 20.87
N GLN A 793 -0.10 9.09 21.15
CA GLN A 793 -0.57 10.13 22.10
C GLN A 793 -1.91 10.72 21.64
N LEU A 794 -2.00 11.14 20.38
CA LEU A 794 -3.23 11.68 19.80
C LEU A 794 -4.41 10.71 19.93
N ASN A 795 -4.18 9.44 19.62
CA ASN A 795 -5.20 8.40 19.73
C ASN A 795 -5.60 8.16 21.20
N LEU A 796 -4.63 8.06 22.10
CA LEU A 796 -4.88 7.89 23.53
C LEU A 796 -5.70 9.06 24.09
N PHE A 797 -5.35 10.29 23.75
CA PHE A 797 -6.03 11.47 24.24
C PHE A 797 -7.44 11.60 23.66
N SER A 798 -7.62 11.29 22.37
CA SER A 798 -8.93 11.28 21.73
C SER A 798 -9.86 10.23 22.36
N ASN A 799 -9.32 9.06 22.66
CA ASN A 799 -10.06 8.01 23.36
C ASN A 799 -10.40 8.43 24.81
N LEU A 800 -9.45 9.00 25.53
CA LEU A 800 -9.69 9.54 26.88
C LEU A 800 -10.79 10.62 26.84
N ARG A 801 -10.78 11.53 25.86
CA ARG A 801 -11.85 12.51 25.63
C ARG A 801 -13.22 11.83 25.54
N ASP A 802 -13.32 10.77 24.76
CA ASP A 802 -14.59 10.09 24.53
C ASP A 802 -15.13 9.43 25.81
N TYR A 803 -14.28 8.87 26.69
CA TYR A 803 -14.70 8.38 28.00
C TYR A 803 -15.06 9.50 29.01
N LEU A 804 -14.33 10.61 28.97
CA LEU A 804 -14.71 11.79 29.74
C LEU A 804 -16.07 12.34 29.30
N CYS A 805 -16.31 12.39 28.01
CA CYS A 805 -17.62 12.79 27.48
C CYS A 805 -18.70 11.75 27.78
N LEU A 806 -18.40 10.47 27.87
CA LEU A 806 -19.37 9.45 28.30
C LEU A 806 -19.93 9.76 29.69
N GLU A 807 -19.07 10.10 30.66
CA GLU A 807 -19.52 10.48 32.01
C GLU A 807 -20.33 11.79 32.01
N LEU A 808 -19.99 12.76 31.13
CA LEU A 808 -20.73 14.03 30.98
C LEU A 808 -22.11 13.83 30.34
N TYR A 809 -22.20 13.03 29.29
CA TYR A 809 -23.47 12.78 28.57
C TYR A 809 -24.37 11.76 29.27
N GLN A 810 -23.78 10.83 30.05
CA GLN A 810 -24.47 9.77 30.78
C GLN A 810 -24.04 9.78 32.25
N PRO A 811 -24.46 10.75 33.04
CA PRO A 811 -24.06 10.86 34.47
C PRO A 811 -24.44 9.61 35.29
N ASP A 812 -25.54 8.94 34.93
CA ASP A 812 -25.98 7.70 35.58
C ASP A 812 -25.02 6.50 35.35
N PHE A 813 -24.14 6.59 34.35
CA PHE A 813 -23.15 5.55 34.07
C PHE A 813 -22.23 5.31 35.27
N LYS A 814 -21.77 6.37 35.92
CA LYS A 814 -20.97 6.31 37.13
C LYS A 814 -21.72 5.65 38.27
N ASP A 815 -22.97 6.02 38.49
CA ASP A 815 -23.80 5.49 39.57
C ASP A 815 -24.13 4.01 39.38
N GLN A 816 -24.32 3.57 38.12
CA GLN A 816 -24.64 2.19 37.79
C GLN A 816 -23.43 1.27 37.82
N THR A 817 -22.26 1.74 37.45
CA THR A 817 -21.06 0.90 37.24
C THR A 817 -19.96 1.10 38.26
N GLY A 818 -19.98 2.19 39.02
CA GLY A 818 -18.90 2.62 39.87
C GLY A 818 -17.65 3.08 39.13
N ILE A 819 -17.73 3.31 37.79
CA ILE A 819 -16.61 3.72 36.96
C ILE A 819 -16.66 5.24 36.74
N GLU A 820 -15.56 5.90 37.08
CA GLU A 820 -15.42 7.35 37.05
C GLU A 820 -14.19 7.77 36.22
N PHE A 821 -14.30 8.82 35.42
CA PHE A 821 -13.22 9.33 34.57
C PHE A 821 -12.81 10.76 34.92
N ILE A 822 -13.76 11.64 35.17
CA ILE A 822 -13.52 13.09 35.38
C ILE A 822 -12.63 13.34 36.59
N SER A 823 -12.96 12.80 37.77
CA SER A 823 -12.20 13.07 39.00
C SER A 823 -10.77 12.49 38.94
N PRO A 824 -10.52 11.25 38.47
CA PRO A 824 -9.16 10.75 38.24
C PRO A 824 -8.40 11.58 37.19
N TYR A 825 -9.07 12.04 36.13
CA TYR A 825 -8.46 12.89 35.11
C TYR A 825 -8.00 14.23 35.70
N MET A 826 -8.83 14.90 36.47
CA MET A 826 -8.49 16.15 37.14
C MET A 826 -7.21 16.01 37.98
N THR A 827 -7.10 14.92 38.73
CA THR A 827 -5.93 14.63 39.54
C THR A 827 -4.66 14.45 38.69
N VAL A 828 -4.77 13.76 37.57
CA VAL A 828 -3.64 13.54 36.66
C VAL A 828 -3.22 14.86 36.01
N MET A 829 -4.15 15.66 35.49
CA MET A 829 -3.84 16.93 34.82
C MET A 829 -3.19 17.95 35.73
N GLN A 830 -3.58 18.03 37.00
CA GLN A 830 -2.93 18.89 38.00
C GLN A 830 -1.46 18.56 38.24
N SER A 831 -1.03 17.35 37.92
CA SER A 831 0.36 16.90 38.08
C SER A 831 1.23 17.18 36.84
N THR A 832 0.66 17.68 35.75
CA THR A 832 1.41 18.01 34.53
C THR A 832 1.79 19.50 34.47
N SER A 833 2.99 19.80 33.96
CA SER A 833 3.51 21.17 33.87
C SER A 833 4.51 21.34 32.72
N GLY A 834 4.68 22.58 32.24
CA GLY A 834 5.60 22.87 31.12
C GLY A 834 4.87 23.27 29.86
N ASP A 835 5.56 23.17 28.70
CA ASP A 835 4.97 23.40 27.39
C ASP A 835 4.06 22.23 26.95
N ASP A 836 3.34 22.40 25.85
CA ASP A 836 2.36 21.42 25.38
C ASP A 836 2.98 20.05 25.07
N ASN A 837 4.19 19.99 24.52
CA ASN A 837 4.89 18.75 24.24
C ASN A 837 5.31 18.04 25.54
N GLN A 838 5.83 18.80 26.50
CA GLN A 838 6.22 18.28 27.83
C GLN A 838 4.99 17.75 28.58
N ARG A 839 3.90 18.51 28.56
CA ARG A 839 2.64 18.13 29.22
C ARG A 839 2.02 16.88 28.57
N ALA A 840 2.01 16.82 27.23
CA ALA A 840 1.55 15.64 26.50
C ALA A 840 2.36 14.41 26.86
N GLN A 841 3.68 14.51 26.91
CA GLN A 841 4.53 13.39 27.29
C GLN A 841 4.32 12.97 28.73
N GLN A 842 4.25 13.91 29.69
CA GLN A 842 3.97 13.61 31.10
C GLN A 842 2.61 12.94 31.28
N LEU A 843 1.59 13.38 30.57
CA LEU A 843 0.26 12.78 30.61
C LEU A 843 0.32 11.32 30.14
N VAL A 844 1.00 11.04 29.05
CA VAL A 844 1.22 9.66 28.56
C VAL A 844 1.96 8.81 29.59
N ASP A 845 3.06 9.33 30.12
CA ASP A 845 3.88 8.61 31.11
C ASP A 845 3.08 8.24 32.37
N ILE A 846 2.16 9.12 32.78
CA ILE A 846 1.28 8.85 33.93
C ILE A 846 0.21 7.83 33.55
N LEU A 847 -0.45 7.98 32.41
CA LEU A 847 -1.51 7.08 31.97
C LEU A 847 -1.00 5.66 31.75
N LEU A 848 0.20 5.50 31.22
CA LEU A 848 0.76 4.18 30.91
C LEU A 848 1.45 3.51 32.10
N LYS A 849 1.50 4.14 33.30
CA LYS A 849 1.98 3.48 34.51
C LYS A 849 1.07 2.31 34.89
N PRO A 850 1.61 1.14 35.25
CA PRO A 850 0.83 0.02 35.73
C PRO A 850 -0.04 0.43 36.94
N GLY A 851 -1.32 0.05 36.94
CA GLY A 851 -2.27 0.39 38.00
C GLY A 851 -2.79 1.83 37.96
N ASN A 852 -2.64 2.53 36.84
CA ASN A 852 -3.27 3.83 36.66
C ASN A 852 -4.79 3.69 36.63
N ILE A 853 -5.47 4.36 37.55
CA ILE A 853 -6.92 4.25 37.78
C ILE A 853 -7.70 4.63 36.53
N LEU A 854 -7.29 5.67 35.82
CA LEU A 854 -7.98 6.14 34.62
C LEU A 854 -7.94 5.11 33.49
N MET A 855 -6.77 4.54 33.23
CA MET A 855 -6.62 3.48 32.23
C MET A 855 -7.36 2.19 32.63
N ASP A 856 -7.37 1.84 33.91
CA ASP A 856 -8.10 0.69 34.39
C ASP A 856 -9.62 0.91 34.31
N ASN A 857 -10.10 2.13 34.54
CA ASN A 857 -11.49 2.49 34.39
C ASN A 857 -11.92 2.48 32.91
N MET A 858 -11.09 2.96 31.99
CA MET A 858 -11.34 2.85 30.55
C MET A 858 -11.47 1.38 30.10
N LYS A 859 -10.61 0.49 30.61
CA LYS A 859 -10.71 -0.97 30.34
C LYS A 859 -12.00 -1.57 30.88
N LYS A 860 -12.38 -1.24 32.14
CA LYS A 860 -13.61 -1.73 32.79
C LYS A 860 -14.87 -1.24 32.06
N ALA A 861 -14.91 0.06 31.73
CA ALA A 861 -16.05 0.63 31.01
C ALA A 861 -16.24 -0.03 29.65
N ARG A 862 -15.18 -0.33 28.95
CA ARG A 862 -15.24 -1.04 27.69
C ARG A 862 -15.89 -2.41 27.83
N ILE A 863 -15.53 -3.19 28.86
CA ILE A 863 -16.13 -4.51 29.13
C ILE A 863 -17.64 -4.36 29.43
N VAL A 864 -18.01 -3.34 30.22
CA VAL A 864 -19.42 -3.07 30.55
C VAL A 864 -20.22 -2.70 29.30
N LEU A 865 -19.67 -1.84 28.44
CA LEU A 865 -20.33 -1.40 27.23
C LEU A 865 -20.45 -2.53 26.18
N SER A 866 -19.46 -3.40 26.09
CA SER A 866 -19.52 -4.56 25.18
C SER A 866 -20.55 -5.60 25.63
N ASN A 867 -20.67 -5.84 26.95
CA ASN A 867 -21.65 -6.79 27.48
C ASN A 867 -23.10 -6.30 27.37
N ASN A 868 -23.32 -4.99 27.35
CA ASN A 868 -24.67 -4.41 27.18
C ASN A 868 -25.15 -4.47 25.71
N ASN A 869 -24.28 -4.73 24.75
CA ASN A 869 -24.63 -4.89 23.32
C ASN A 869 -24.96 -6.35 22.94
N GLU A 870 -24.80 -7.32 23.83
CA GLU A 870 -25.17 -8.74 23.60
C GLU A 870 -26.58 -9.11 24.19
N GLY A 871 -27.28 -8.19 24.80
CA GLY A 871 -28.66 -8.32 25.32
C GLY A 871 -29.64 -7.50 24.53
#